data_544cbcebd7511b6846616f94ff1a8dcf
#
_entry.id   544cbcebd7511b6846616f94ff1a8dcf
#
_cell.length_a   1.000
_cell.length_b   1.000
_cell.length_c   1.000
_cell.angle_alpha   90.00
_cell.angle_beta   90.00
_cell.angle_gamma   90.00
#
_symmetry.space_group_name_H-M   'P 1'
#
loop_
_entity.id
_entity.type
_entity.pdbx_description
1 polymer ?
#
loop_
_entity_poly.entity_id
_entity_poly.type
_entity_poly.pdbx_seq_one_letter_code
_entity_poly.pdbx_strand_id
1 'polypeptide(L)'
;MAMAQISAEVPPPEQPADATDPEAADEEAGEDIVVTGARERGSVVGNVKPEQQLSSADIRSYAVSSIAELITELAPQTNAASGAPVILLNGKRISAFAEIQDMPPEAIERVDILPEEVALSYGYAANQKVVNIVLRRRFRAETAELRAGTTTDGGRENGKVEAGLLRIRNDNRFNLDLEYSRATRLLENERGITAAAPSRPFSLTGNITAPDGDSEIDPALSALAGAPVTVVAVPGSAARSTPSLAAFVPGANQTSVSDVGRFRTLSPSTQNLAVNAVYARPLGNGISASVNARFEIIDSDSLQGLPGASLQLPGGSPFSPFADTTQLYRYIDSAGPLGQSTRGRTGHLGVALNGQISTWQWSFTGAYDISESKTRTDRGIDTSALQAAILAGDPTVNPFAAIPTSLLGDTSVDRARSTTSGLVGDLLLTGALFTLPAGKATTSVRVGASSNDVESRSVRSGVERNADFSRDIVNGQVNIDLPITSRRNGVLSAIGDFALNANAAVEHLSDAGTLNTYGYGLRWTPITQIRLIASRTHDQNAPTGQQVNAPQIVTPNVPIFDYARGETVFVSQIGGGNPLLTESERTVTRVGLTVKPFDKPDLTLTATYTDRRTDNPIAAFPTPTPQIEAAFPDRFLRDASGALIQVDGRPINFANARSSQLRWGFNMSIPLKSSIQKKIEAWREAGGKREDMPADLRAIMGNRRRERGPEGQVPPNQADRERGGQAGEGRGGGPGGPGGGGFGGRGPGGGFGGGRGPGGGGGGRLQFALFHTWHFIERIEIDSSLPALDLLDGDATNSNGGQPRHELQGQFGYSNNGLGARMSVEWQNATRVDGALGGNDTTLRFGSLATVDLRLFANLGQMPTLVQKHPFLRGARVSLSIDNIFNQRQSVIDETGATPVRYQPAYLDPLGRAISINFRKLF
;
A
#
# COMPACT_ATOMS: atom_id res chain seq x y z
N MET A 1 13.55 -0.68 -7.11
CA MET A 1 12.30 -1.28 -6.64
C MET A 1 11.93 -0.61 -5.34
N ALA A 2 11.06 0.37 -5.40
CA ALA A 2 10.53 0.95 -4.20
C ALA A 2 9.56 -0.08 -3.59
N MET A 3 10.00 -0.81 -2.57
CA MET A 3 9.01 -1.24 -1.59
C MET A 3 8.38 0.05 -1.07
N ALA A 4 7.10 0.22 -1.30
CA ALA A 4 6.34 1.18 -0.54
C ALA A 4 6.51 0.74 0.91
N GLN A 5 7.40 1.38 1.63
CA GLN A 5 7.36 1.36 3.07
C GLN A 5 6.01 1.98 3.43
N ILE A 6 5.09 1.12 3.77
CA ILE A 6 3.97 1.54 4.59
C ILE A 6 4.65 1.91 5.90
N SER A 7 5.00 3.18 6.04
CA SER A 7 5.22 3.74 7.36
C SER A 7 3.96 3.41 8.12
N ALA A 8 4.09 2.60 9.15
CA ALA A 8 3.05 2.40 10.12
C ALA A 8 2.89 3.73 10.87
N GLU A 9 2.25 4.71 10.21
CA GLU A 9 1.68 5.82 10.94
C GLU A 9 0.59 5.22 11.81
N VAL A 10 0.83 5.25 13.07
CA VAL A 10 -0.08 4.81 14.10
C VAL A 10 -1.34 5.65 14.00
N PRO A 11 -2.46 5.06 13.68
CA PRO A 11 -3.69 5.80 13.57
C PRO A 11 -4.27 6.04 14.94
N PRO A 12 -4.92 7.09 15.12
CA PRO A 12 -5.67 7.43 16.29
C PRO A 12 -7.17 7.20 16.21
N PRO A 13 -7.89 7.36 17.16
CA PRO A 13 -8.92 6.77 17.82
C PRO A 13 -10.30 7.34 17.80
N GLU A 14 -11.27 6.78 18.13
CA GLU A 14 -12.49 6.64 18.16
C GLU A 14 -13.53 6.87 19.06
N GLN A 15 -14.69 6.49 18.93
CA GLN A 15 -15.71 6.60 19.61
C GLN A 15 -16.99 5.97 19.71
N PRO A 16 -17.80 5.88 20.60
CA PRO A 16 -19.00 5.13 20.58
C PRO A 16 -20.32 5.86 20.63
N ALA A 17 -21.36 5.09 20.54
CA ALA A 17 -22.66 5.40 21.03
C ALA A 17 -23.11 4.41 22.03
N ASP A 18 -23.97 4.68 22.92
CA ASP A 18 -25.30 4.16 22.90
C ASP A 18 -26.33 4.82 23.81
N ALA A 19 -27.56 4.71 23.43
CA ALA A 19 -28.68 5.27 24.09
C ALA A 19 -29.20 4.37 25.20
N THR A 20 -29.41 4.89 26.35
CA THR A 20 -30.33 4.34 27.36
C THR A 20 -31.66 5.05 27.27
N ASP A 21 -32.74 4.26 27.31
CA ASP A 21 -34.12 4.67 27.55
C ASP A 21 -34.25 5.50 28.82
N PRO A 22 -35.02 6.58 28.82
CA PRO A 22 -35.51 7.15 30.04
C PRO A 22 -36.98 6.80 30.27
N GLU A 23 -37.26 6.17 31.37
CA GLU A 23 -38.58 6.05 31.95
C GLU A 23 -39.01 7.36 32.59
N ALA A 24 -40.19 7.75 32.29
CA ALA A 24 -41.12 8.75 32.73
C ALA A 24 -40.85 9.63 33.97
N ALA A 25 -41.08 10.92 33.83
CA ALA A 25 -41.73 11.79 34.77
C ALA A 25 -42.50 12.87 34.00
N ASP A 26 -43.84 12.91 34.24
CA ASP A 26 -44.78 13.89 33.74
C ASP A 26 -44.49 15.29 34.29
N GLU A 27 -44.52 16.31 33.42
CA GLU A 27 -45.07 17.62 33.71
C GLU A 27 -45.40 18.37 32.41
N GLU A 28 -46.62 18.85 32.25
CA GLU A 28 -47.20 19.52 31.10
C GLU A 28 -46.56 20.89 30.82
N ALA A 29 -46.01 21.05 29.64
CA ALA A 29 -45.89 22.34 28.92
C ALA A 29 -45.61 22.06 27.44
N GLY A 30 -46.44 22.55 26.56
CA GLY A 30 -46.45 22.69 25.12
C GLY A 30 -45.45 21.85 24.31
N GLU A 31 -45.93 20.72 23.76
CA GLU A 31 -45.10 19.78 23.05
C GLU A 31 -44.77 20.20 21.61
N ASP A 32 -43.54 20.64 21.38
CA ASP A 32 -42.88 20.35 20.11
C ASP A 32 -42.36 18.90 20.18
N ILE A 33 -43.00 17.97 19.44
CA ILE A 33 -42.60 16.58 19.35
C ILE A 33 -41.27 16.55 18.58
N VAL A 34 -40.15 16.67 19.29
CA VAL A 34 -38.82 16.36 18.78
C VAL A 34 -38.69 14.84 18.67
N VAL A 35 -39.05 14.29 17.51
CA VAL A 35 -38.72 12.89 17.18
C VAL A 35 -37.20 12.79 17.08
N THR A 36 -36.52 12.53 18.18
CA THR A 36 -35.14 12.06 18.21
C THR A 36 -35.12 10.64 17.64
N GLY A 37 -34.95 10.53 16.31
CA GLY A 37 -34.75 9.23 15.65
C GLY A 37 -33.63 8.49 16.35
N ALA A 38 -33.85 7.23 16.73
CA ALA A 38 -32.84 6.38 17.34
C ALA A 38 -31.58 6.41 16.49
N ARG A 39 -30.43 6.71 17.08
CA ARG A 39 -29.13 6.77 16.39
C ARG A 39 -28.86 5.43 15.75
N GLU A 40 -28.52 5.44 14.46
CA GLU A 40 -28.22 4.22 13.73
C GLU A 40 -26.95 3.57 14.30
N ARG A 41 -26.99 2.24 14.53
CA ARG A 41 -25.86 1.49 15.09
C ARG A 41 -24.61 1.71 14.28
N GLY A 42 -23.48 1.98 14.93
CA GLY A 42 -22.20 2.20 14.30
C GLY A 42 -22.07 3.55 13.60
N SER A 43 -22.98 4.52 13.87
CA SER A 43 -22.82 5.89 13.38
C SER A 43 -21.66 6.58 14.07
N VAL A 44 -21.01 7.49 13.31
CA VAL A 44 -19.91 8.31 13.82
C VAL A 44 -20.37 9.43 14.72
N VAL A 45 -19.46 10.06 15.45
CA VAL A 45 -19.72 11.24 16.28
C VAL A 45 -20.26 12.39 15.42
N GLY A 46 -21.15 13.19 15.98
CA GLY A 46 -21.71 14.38 15.30
C GLY A 46 -22.82 14.07 14.30
N ASN A 47 -23.22 12.81 14.10
CA ASN A 47 -24.31 12.40 13.21
C ASN A 47 -24.15 12.91 11.76
N VAL A 48 -22.90 12.97 11.29
CA VAL A 48 -22.56 13.44 9.94
C VAL A 48 -23.05 12.44 8.89
N LYS A 49 -23.80 12.92 7.90
CA LYS A 49 -24.31 12.07 6.80
C LYS A 49 -23.11 11.61 5.93
N PRO A 50 -22.98 10.31 5.64
CA PRO A 50 -21.94 9.81 4.73
C PRO A 50 -22.04 10.46 3.35
N GLU A 51 -20.90 10.68 2.73
CA GLU A 51 -20.83 11.06 1.30
C GLU A 51 -21.30 9.89 0.44
N GLN A 52 -20.92 8.67 0.84
CA GLN A 52 -21.36 7.44 0.19
C GLN A 52 -21.59 6.36 1.25
N GLN A 53 -22.64 5.58 1.09
CA GLN A 53 -22.91 4.41 1.92
C GLN A 53 -22.98 3.16 1.05
N LEU A 54 -22.08 2.22 1.29
CA LEU A 54 -22.04 0.93 0.60
C LEU A 54 -22.83 -0.10 1.40
N SER A 55 -23.86 -0.64 0.80
CA SER A 55 -24.61 -1.77 1.38
C SER A 55 -23.83 -3.10 1.24
N SER A 56 -24.26 -4.14 1.95
CA SER A 56 -23.68 -5.48 1.77
C SER A 56 -23.76 -6.00 0.30
N ALA A 57 -24.69 -5.48 -0.51
CA ALA A 57 -24.78 -5.84 -1.93
C ALA A 57 -23.70 -5.12 -2.74
N ASP A 58 -23.45 -3.85 -2.44
CA ASP A 58 -22.35 -3.07 -3.05
C ASP A 58 -21.01 -3.69 -2.71
N ILE A 59 -20.77 -4.03 -1.45
CA ILE A 59 -19.53 -4.65 -0.97
C ILE A 59 -19.27 -5.98 -1.70
N ARG A 60 -20.29 -6.83 -1.87
CA ARG A 60 -20.15 -8.09 -2.60
C ARG A 60 -19.82 -7.92 -4.07
N SER A 61 -20.20 -6.78 -4.69
CA SER A 61 -19.90 -6.51 -6.10
C SER A 61 -18.42 -6.19 -6.35
N TYR A 62 -17.65 -5.84 -5.31
CA TYR A 62 -16.20 -5.67 -5.39
C TYR A 62 -15.43 -6.99 -5.51
N ALA A 63 -16.06 -8.12 -5.17
CA ALA A 63 -15.47 -9.46 -5.23
C ALA A 63 -14.15 -9.62 -4.46
N VAL A 64 -13.99 -8.87 -3.40
CA VAL A 64 -12.83 -8.90 -2.53
C VAL A 64 -12.93 -10.00 -1.48
N SER A 65 -11.80 -10.49 -0.99
CA SER A 65 -11.70 -11.57 0.00
C SER A 65 -11.62 -11.05 1.43
N SER A 66 -11.07 -9.85 1.62
CA SER A 66 -10.80 -9.24 2.92
C SER A 66 -11.20 -7.76 2.95
N ILE A 67 -11.20 -7.18 4.15
CA ILE A 67 -11.36 -5.72 4.32
C ILE A 67 -10.17 -4.99 3.70
N ALA A 68 -8.95 -5.52 3.81
CA ALA A 68 -7.78 -4.90 3.19
C ALA A 68 -7.95 -4.76 1.68
N GLU A 69 -8.38 -5.81 0.98
CA GLU A 69 -8.68 -5.73 -0.46
C GLU A 69 -9.81 -4.72 -0.74
N LEU A 70 -10.85 -4.65 0.13
CA LEU A 70 -11.93 -3.68 -0.04
C LEU A 70 -11.43 -2.22 0.04
N ILE A 71 -10.59 -1.90 1.00
CA ILE A 71 -10.02 -0.55 1.15
C ILE A 71 -9.15 -0.20 -0.06
N THR A 72 -8.36 -1.14 -0.58
CA THR A 72 -7.58 -0.95 -1.81
C THR A 72 -8.49 -0.63 -3.01
N GLU A 73 -9.58 -1.36 -3.18
CA GLU A 73 -10.56 -1.11 -4.25
C GLU A 73 -11.32 0.22 -4.08
N LEU A 74 -11.43 0.72 -2.86
CA LEU A 74 -12.04 2.02 -2.57
C LEU A 74 -11.03 3.19 -2.68
N ALA A 75 -9.74 2.93 -2.85
CA ALA A 75 -8.69 3.95 -2.86
C ALA A 75 -8.97 5.12 -3.84
N PRO A 76 -9.44 4.92 -5.09
CA PRO A 76 -9.73 6.03 -5.99
C PRO A 76 -10.81 7.00 -5.46
N GLN A 77 -11.66 6.54 -4.55
CA GLN A 77 -12.74 7.32 -3.94
C GLN A 77 -12.36 7.88 -2.56
N THR A 78 -11.41 7.27 -1.89
CA THR A 78 -11.05 7.54 -0.49
C THR A 78 -9.67 8.14 -0.30
N ASN A 79 -8.74 7.89 -1.22
CA ASN A 79 -7.42 8.49 -1.16
C ASN A 79 -7.53 9.98 -1.43
N ALA A 80 -7.25 10.75 -0.39
CA ALA A 80 -7.04 12.18 -0.50
C ALA A 80 -5.58 12.45 -0.87
N ALA A 81 -5.26 13.69 -1.24
CA ALA A 81 -3.88 14.12 -1.51
C ALA A 81 -2.90 13.91 -0.33
N SER A 82 -3.40 13.50 0.83
CA SER A 82 -2.65 13.31 2.09
C SER A 82 -2.46 11.85 2.50
N GLY A 83 -2.80 10.88 1.66
CA GLY A 83 -2.56 9.46 1.96
C GLY A 83 -3.82 8.62 2.22
N ALA A 84 -3.63 7.50 2.92
CA ALA A 84 -4.68 6.53 3.21
C ALA A 84 -5.81 7.10 4.07
N PRO A 85 -7.06 6.62 3.90
CA PRO A 85 -8.19 7.05 4.71
C PRO A 85 -8.06 6.55 6.16
N VAL A 86 -8.69 7.28 7.07
CA VAL A 86 -8.90 6.85 8.44
C VAL A 86 -9.93 5.73 8.48
N ILE A 87 -9.62 4.62 9.13
CA ILE A 87 -10.51 3.48 9.22
C ILE A 87 -11.13 3.40 10.62
N LEU A 88 -12.46 3.34 10.66
CA LEU A 88 -13.23 3.15 11.89
C LEU A 88 -13.98 1.82 11.84
N LEU A 89 -14.27 1.26 13.03
CA LEU A 89 -15.05 0.04 13.17
C LEU A 89 -16.27 0.26 14.05
N ASN A 90 -17.48 0.12 13.48
CA ASN A 90 -18.75 0.39 14.17
C ASN A 90 -18.81 1.83 14.77
N GLY A 91 -18.29 2.82 14.06
CA GLY A 91 -18.11 4.17 14.55
C GLY A 91 -17.06 4.28 15.66
N LYS A 92 -16.18 3.38 15.84
CA LYS A 92 -15.18 3.25 16.89
C LYS A 92 -13.77 3.16 16.34
N ARG A 93 -12.77 3.67 17.09
CA ARG A 93 -11.36 3.55 16.83
C ARG A 93 -10.86 2.12 17.01
N ILE A 94 -9.92 1.74 16.25
CA ILE A 94 -9.17 0.50 16.32
C ILE A 94 -7.72 0.80 16.75
N SER A 95 -7.07 -0.11 17.40
CA SER A 95 -5.67 0.05 17.78
C SER A 95 -4.72 0.08 16.57
N ALA A 96 -5.03 -0.71 15.53
CA ALA A 96 -4.32 -0.74 14.26
C ALA A 96 -5.20 -1.33 13.15
N PHE A 97 -4.86 -1.09 11.88
CA PHE A 97 -5.57 -1.69 10.74
C PHE A 97 -5.52 -3.23 10.76
N ALA A 98 -4.46 -3.80 11.33
CA ALA A 98 -4.32 -5.24 11.56
C ALA A 98 -5.50 -5.85 12.36
N GLU A 99 -6.23 -5.04 13.15
CA GLU A 99 -7.41 -5.49 13.90
C GLU A 99 -8.56 -5.95 12.99
N ILE A 100 -8.63 -5.46 11.75
CA ILE A 100 -9.77 -5.70 10.86
C ILE A 100 -9.40 -6.17 9.45
N GLN A 101 -8.16 -6.01 9.02
CA GLN A 101 -7.73 -6.17 7.62
C GLN A 101 -8.10 -7.54 7.01
N ASP A 102 -7.97 -8.62 7.79
CA ASP A 102 -8.18 -10.00 7.32
C ASP A 102 -9.63 -10.48 7.45
N MET A 103 -10.54 -9.62 7.93
CA MET A 103 -11.94 -10.00 8.07
C MET A 103 -12.62 -10.17 6.71
N PRO A 104 -13.46 -11.22 6.55
CA PRO A 104 -14.22 -11.43 5.33
C PRO A 104 -15.28 -10.33 5.13
N PRO A 105 -15.46 -9.82 3.90
CA PRO A 105 -16.42 -8.76 3.59
C PRO A 105 -17.88 -9.16 3.86
N GLU A 106 -18.17 -10.44 3.96
CA GLU A 106 -19.48 -10.96 4.33
C GLU A 106 -19.88 -10.63 5.78
N ALA A 107 -18.90 -10.35 6.65
CA ALA A 107 -19.12 -9.89 8.02
C ALA A 107 -19.61 -8.44 8.09
N ILE A 108 -19.43 -7.66 6.99
CA ILE A 108 -19.80 -6.24 6.95
C ILE A 108 -21.31 -6.09 6.71
N GLU A 109 -21.96 -5.24 7.47
CA GLU A 109 -23.34 -4.80 7.28
C GLU A 109 -23.41 -3.64 6.27
N ARG A 110 -22.54 -2.63 6.45
CA ARG A 110 -22.35 -1.48 5.55
C ARG A 110 -20.96 -0.85 5.71
N VAL A 111 -20.59 -0.05 4.75
CA VAL A 111 -19.42 0.85 4.82
C VAL A 111 -19.89 2.27 4.56
N ASP A 112 -19.56 3.19 5.45
CA ASP A 112 -19.86 4.60 5.34
C ASP A 112 -18.57 5.35 4.96
N ILE A 113 -18.52 5.97 3.78
CA ILE A 113 -17.44 6.87 3.37
C ILE A 113 -17.86 8.27 3.80
N LEU A 114 -17.09 8.85 4.70
CA LEU A 114 -17.38 10.08 5.40
C LEU A 114 -16.39 11.17 4.97
N PRO A 115 -16.82 12.44 5.00
CA PRO A 115 -15.95 13.54 4.63
C PRO A 115 -14.84 13.77 5.68
N GLU A 116 -13.83 14.50 5.26
CA GLU A 116 -12.58 14.70 6.00
C GLU A 116 -12.76 15.41 7.36
N GLU A 117 -13.79 16.27 7.50
CA GLU A 117 -14.06 16.93 8.78
C GLU A 117 -14.39 15.96 9.91
N VAL A 118 -14.86 14.75 9.59
CA VAL A 118 -15.11 13.72 10.60
C VAL A 118 -13.81 13.26 11.24
N ALA A 119 -12.70 13.24 10.48
CA ALA A 119 -11.39 12.86 10.99
C ALA A 119 -10.98 13.70 12.21
N LEU A 120 -11.24 15.01 12.18
CA LEU A 120 -10.93 15.92 13.29
C LEU A 120 -11.60 15.50 14.60
N SER A 121 -12.86 15.05 14.55
CA SER A 121 -13.59 14.60 15.75
C SER A 121 -12.98 13.35 16.38
N TYR A 122 -12.12 12.68 15.64
CA TYR A 122 -11.38 11.49 16.06
C TYR A 122 -9.88 11.76 16.30
N GLY A 123 -9.46 13.01 16.34
CA GLY A 123 -8.07 13.38 16.60
C GLY A 123 -7.12 13.20 15.41
N TYR A 124 -7.67 13.14 14.19
CA TYR A 124 -6.90 13.02 12.95
C TYR A 124 -6.72 14.35 12.24
N ALA A 125 -5.88 14.38 11.21
CA ALA A 125 -5.71 15.56 10.36
C ALA A 125 -6.97 15.83 9.52
N ALA A 126 -7.27 17.11 9.28
CA ALA A 126 -8.45 17.59 8.55
C ALA A 126 -8.48 17.24 7.06
N ASN A 127 -7.46 16.56 6.56
CA ASN A 127 -7.24 16.27 5.15
C ASN A 127 -7.38 14.79 4.79
N GLN A 128 -7.82 13.94 5.72
CA GLN A 128 -8.02 12.50 5.52
C GLN A 128 -9.51 12.15 5.47
N LYS A 129 -9.92 11.36 4.47
CA LYS A 129 -11.28 10.79 4.44
C LYS A 129 -11.42 9.70 5.51
N VAL A 130 -12.65 9.50 5.97
CA VAL A 130 -12.96 8.49 6.97
C VAL A 130 -13.79 7.37 6.35
N VAL A 131 -13.37 6.14 6.54
CA VAL A 131 -14.10 4.93 6.13
C VAL A 131 -14.55 4.18 7.38
N ASN A 132 -15.84 4.23 7.68
CA ASN A 132 -16.41 3.54 8.83
C ASN A 132 -17.01 2.21 8.40
N ILE A 133 -16.46 1.12 8.92
CA ILE A 133 -16.89 -0.24 8.64
C ILE A 133 -17.84 -0.70 9.75
N VAL A 134 -19.09 -0.98 9.40
CA VAL A 134 -20.08 -1.46 10.35
C VAL A 134 -20.29 -2.95 10.17
N LEU A 135 -20.01 -3.73 11.23
CA LEU A 135 -20.11 -5.19 11.22
C LEU A 135 -21.54 -5.65 11.57
N ARG A 136 -21.88 -6.84 11.12
CA ARG A 136 -23.10 -7.54 11.50
C ARG A 136 -23.09 -7.91 12.99
N ARG A 137 -24.24 -7.90 13.64
CA ARG A 137 -24.37 -8.26 15.07
C ARG A 137 -24.00 -9.71 15.38
N ARG A 138 -24.24 -10.60 14.43
CA ARG A 138 -23.93 -12.03 14.54
C ARG A 138 -23.35 -12.50 13.21
N PHE A 139 -22.17 -13.08 13.28
CA PHE A 139 -21.53 -13.69 12.13
C PHE A 139 -20.58 -14.78 12.62
N ARG A 140 -20.51 -15.87 11.89
CA ARG A 140 -19.54 -16.94 12.10
C ARG A 140 -19.12 -17.46 10.72
N ALA A 141 -17.84 -17.58 10.53
CA ALA A 141 -17.27 -18.19 9.34
C ALA A 141 -15.89 -18.78 9.66
N GLU A 142 -15.63 -19.89 9.05
CA GLU A 142 -14.32 -20.44 8.83
C GLU A 142 -14.02 -20.24 7.35
N THR A 143 -12.89 -19.62 7.02
CA THR A 143 -12.51 -19.30 5.64
C THR A 143 -11.28 -20.08 5.25
N ALA A 144 -11.25 -20.54 4.00
CA ALA A 144 -10.06 -21.07 3.36
C ALA A 144 -9.93 -20.44 1.98
N GLU A 145 -8.74 -19.94 1.66
CA GLU A 145 -8.45 -19.32 0.37
C GLU A 145 -7.18 -19.91 -0.23
N LEU A 146 -7.23 -20.18 -1.53
CA LEU A 146 -6.11 -20.63 -2.34
C LEU A 146 -6.01 -19.72 -3.55
N ARG A 147 -4.85 -19.07 -3.73
CA ARG A 147 -4.56 -18.28 -4.92
C ARG A 147 -3.31 -18.82 -5.59
N ALA A 148 -3.35 -18.94 -6.91
CA ALA A 148 -2.19 -19.25 -7.73
C ALA A 148 -2.16 -18.31 -8.93
N GLY A 149 -0.98 -17.86 -9.29
CA GLY A 149 -0.79 -16.91 -10.39
C GLY A 149 0.54 -17.06 -11.07
N THR A 150 0.61 -16.54 -12.29
CA THR A 150 1.84 -16.50 -13.10
C THR A 150 1.80 -15.31 -14.04
N THR A 151 2.97 -14.89 -14.52
CA THR A 151 3.06 -13.91 -15.62
C THR A 151 2.93 -14.62 -16.97
N THR A 152 2.29 -13.98 -17.95
CA THR A 152 2.11 -14.60 -19.29
C THR A 152 3.41 -14.75 -20.05
N ASP A 153 4.41 -13.92 -19.73
CA ASP A 153 5.75 -14.01 -20.27
C ASP A 153 6.62 -15.06 -19.53
N GLY A 154 6.02 -15.82 -18.58
CA GLY A 154 6.70 -16.87 -17.80
C GLY A 154 7.61 -16.33 -16.70
N GLY A 155 8.47 -17.20 -16.15
CA GLY A 155 9.55 -16.90 -15.19
C GLY A 155 9.10 -16.59 -13.76
N ARG A 156 7.87 -16.13 -13.52
CA ARG A 156 7.38 -15.85 -12.18
C ARG A 156 6.06 -16.53 -11.87
N GLU A 157 6.07 -17.31 -10.81
CA GLU A 157 4.88 -17.95 -10.25
C GLU A 157 4.66 -17.42 -8.83
N ASN A 158 3.41 -17.30 -8.43
CA ASN A 158 3.05 -16.97 -7.06
C ASN A 158 1.92 -17.87 -6.55
N GLY A 159 1.91 -18.09 -5.25
CA GLY A 159 0.90 -18.85 -4.55
C GLY A 159 0.61 -18.27 -3.17
N LYS A 160 -0.65 -18.32 -2.75
CA LYS A 160 -1.10 -17.91 -1.42
C LYS A 160 -2.08 -18.92 -0.87
N VAL A 161 -1.91 -19.26 0.39
CA VAL A 161 -2.85 -20.07 1.18
C VAL A 161 -3.21 -19.26 2.40
N GLU A 162 -4.51 -19.15 2.67
CA GLU A 162 -5.02 -18.42 3.82
C GLU A 162 -6.11 -19.24 4.52
N ALA A 163 -6.10 -19.24 5.83
CA ALA A 163 -7.12 -19.87 6.68
C ALA A 163 -7.52 -18.89 7.78
N GLY A 164 -8.82 -18.65 7.91
CA GLY A 164 -9.36 -17.70 8.88
C GLY A 164 -10.52 -18.26 9.68
N LEU A 165 -10.66 -17.82 10.91
CA LEU A 165 -11.77 -18.10 11.81
C LEU A 165 -12.29 -16.77 12.36
N LEU A 166 -13.52 -16.40 12.01
CA LEU A 166 -14.19 -15.21 12.53
C LEU A 166 -15.49 -15.58 13.25
N ARG A 167 -15.61 -15.11 14.48
CA ARG A 167 -16.84 -15.25 15.27
C ARG A 167 -17.25 -13.92 15.88
N ILE A 168 -18.43 -13.43 15.49
CA ILE A 168 -19.05 -12.21 16.03
C ILE A 168 -20.34 -12.60 16.71
N ARG A 169 -20.51 -12.17 17.96
CA ARG A 169 -21.76 -12.33 18.72
C ARG A 169 -22.02 -11.08 19.52
N ASN A 170 -22.91 -10.22 18.99
CA ASN A 170 -23.11 -8.85 19.45
C ASN A 170 -21.79 -8.08 19.37
N ASP A 171 -21.28 -7.55 20.48
CA ASP A 171 -20.01 -6.81 20.51
C ASP A 171 -18.81 -7.68 20.90
N ASN A 172 -19.01 -8.99 21.09
CA ASN A 172 -17.90 -9.94 21.22
C ASN A 172 -17.41 -10.35 19.85
N ARG A 173 -16.10 -10.30 19.63
CA ARG A 173 -15.43 -10.70 18.39
C ARG A 173 -14.19 -11.50 18.69
N PHE A 174 -14.01 -12.59 17.97
CA PHE A 174 -12.77 -13.34 17.91
C PHE A 174 -12.42 -13.56 16.43
N ASN A 175 -11.23 -13.21 16.05
CA ASN A 175 -10.66 -13.43 14.73
C ASN A 175 -9.29 -14.09 14.88
N LEU A 176 -9.01 -15.07 14.02
CA LEU A 176 -7.70 -15.71 13.90
C LEU A 176 -7.46 -15.99 12.43
N ASP A 177 -6.37 -15.47 11.89
CA ASP A 177 -5.99 -15.62 10.49
C ASP A 177 -4.56 -16.11 10.38
N LEU A 178 -4.34 -17.01 9.43
CA LEU A 178 -3.05 -17.55 9.05
C LEU A 178 -2.89 -17.40 7.54
N GLU A 179 -1.83 -16.75 7.12
CA GLU A 179 -1.47 -16.56 5.72
C GLU A 179 -0.07 -17.09 5.44
N TYR A 180 0.07 -17.83 4.37
CA TYR A 180 1.36 -18.15 3.78
C TYR A 180 1.34 -17.81 2.29
N SER A 181 2.33 -17.06 1.83
CA SER A 181 2.51 -16.74 0.42
C SER A 181 3.95 -16.94 -0.03
N ARG A 182 4.10 -17.31 -1.29
CA ARG A 182 5.40 -17.50 -1.95
C ARG A 182 5.36 -16.99 -3.38
N ALA A 183 6.45 -16.35 -3.81
CA ALA A 183 6.67 -16.02 -5.21
C ALA A 183 8.08 -16.47 -5.64
N THR A 184 8.20 -16.99 -6.87
CA THR A 184 9.48 -17.38 -7.46
C THR A 184 10.27 -16.15 -7.90
N ARG A 185 11.58 -16.31 -8.04
CA ARG A 185 12.48 -15.29 -8.60
C ARG A 185 12.19 -15.12 -10.08
N LEU A 186 12.32 -13.89 -10.59
CA LEU A 186 12.32 -13.55 -12.00
C LEU A 186 13.68 -13.00 -12.39
N LEU A 187 14.27 -13.54 -13.45
CA LEU A 187 15.61 -13.18 -13.91
C LEU A 187 15.56 -12.28 -15.16
N GLU A 188 16.65 -11.55 -15.42
CA GLU A 188 16.74 -10.65 -16.59
C GLU A 188 16.63 -11.41 -17.92
N ASN A 189 17.29 -12.58 -18.04
CA ASN A 189 17.23 -13.39 -19.25
C ASN A 189 15.83 -13.94 -19.58
N GLU A 190 14.92 -13.97 -18.61
CA GLU A 190 13.53 -14.40 -18.81
C GLU A 190 12.66 -13.26 -19.40
N ARG A 191 13.23 -12.09 -19.63
CA ARG A 191 12.54 -10.89 -20.15
C ARG A 191 13.16 -10.33 -21.42
N GLY A 192 14.10 -11.05 -22.05
CA GLY A 192 14.70 -10.63 -23.29
C GLY A 192 15.46 -9.29 -23.19
N ILE A 193 15.99 -8.99 -22.02
CA ILE A 193 16.76 -7.77 -21.80
C ILE A 193 18.06 -7.86 -22.59
N THR A 194 18.32 -6.86 -23.43
CA THR A 194 19.58 -6.73 -24.13
C THR A 194 20.69 -6.35 -23.16
N ALA A 195 21.78 -7.13 -23.13
CA ALA A 195 22.90 -6.82 -22.27
C ALA A 195 23.54 -5.48 -22.68
N ALA A 196 23.85 -4.62 -21.70
CA ALA A 196 24.70 -3.46 -21.92
C ALA A 196 26.17 -3.82 -21.79
N ALA A 197 27.02 -3.09 -22.48
CA ALA A 197 28.45 -3.09 -22.16
C ALA A 197 28.60 -2.50 -20.74
N PRO A 198 29.22 -3.20 -19.78
CA PRO A 198 29.45 -2.62 -18.46
C PRO A 198 30.45 -1.47 -18.56
N SER A 199 30.34 -0.47 -17.64
CA SER A 199 31.25 0.67 -17.56
C SER A 199 32.72 0.27 -17.46
N ARG A 200 33.02 -0.84 -16.79
CA ARG A 200 34.26 -1.58 -16.91
C ARG A 200 34.03 -2.77 -17.85
N PRO A 201 34.91 -3.06 -18.80
CA PRO A 201 34.64 -4.00 -19.88
C PRO A 201 34.67 -5.47 -19.41
N PHE A 202 33.91 -5.83 -18.35
CA PHE A 202 33.81 -7.21 -17.89
C PHE A 202 33.08 -8.08 -18.90
N SER A 203 33.63 -9.23 -19.21
CA SER A 203 32.95 -10.29 -19.96
C SER A 203 33.37 -11.68 -19.46
N LEU A 204 32.67 -12.73 -19.87
CA LEU A 204 33.03 -14.12 -19.49
C LEU A 204 34.37 -14.55 -20.13
N THR A 205 34.65 -14.09 -21.35
CA THR A 205 35.93 -14.33 -22.03
C THR A 205 37.02 -13.39 -21.54
N GLY A 206 36.66 -12.19 -21.17
CA GLY A 206 37.54 -11.11 -20.73
C GLY A 206 37.77 -10.07 -21.81
N ASN A 207 38.09 -8.85 -21.38
CA ASN A 207 38.57 -7.75 -22.18
C ASN A 207 39.86 -7.22 -21.54
N ILE A 208 40.77 -6.70 -22.35
CA ILE A 208 42.05 -6.17 -21.92
C ILE A 208 42.10 -4.68 -22.24
N THR A 209 42.66 -3.89 -21.32
CA THR A 209 42.99 -2.46 -21.47
C THR A 209 44.41 -2.20 -20.98
N ALA A 210 44.90 -0.99 -21.18
CA ALA A 210 46.01 -0.49 -20.38
C ALA A 210 45.61 -0.37 -18.89
N PRO A 211 46.56 -0.32 -17.93
CA PRO A 211 46.25 -0.21 -16.49
C PRO A 211 45.46 1.06 -16.10
N ASP A 212 45.62 2.16 -16.83
CA ASP A 212 44.89 3.41 -16.67
C ASP A 212 43.49 3.40 -17.34
N GLY A 213 43.22 2.38 -18.18
CA GLY A 213 41.94 2.20 -18.86
C GLY A 213 41.80 2.83 -20.23
N ASP A 214 42.58 3.89 -20.53
CA ASP A 214 42.36 4.76 -21.71
C ASP A 214 43.56 4.83 -22.63
N SER A 215 44.77 4.51 -22.14
CA SER A 215 45.99 4.51 -22.92
C SER A 215 46.08 3.36 -23.93
N GLU A 216 46.93 3.47 -24.88
CA GLU A 216 47.29 2.40 -25.82
C GLU A 216 47.82 1.18 -25.08
N ILE A 217 47.25 0.01 -25.40
CA ILE A 217 47.59 -1.28 -24.75
C ILE A 217 49.01 -1.73 -25.11
N ASP A 218 49.32 -1.66 -26.38
CA ASP A 218 50.61 -2.14 -26.93
C ASP A 218 50.84 -1.53 -28.31
N PRO A 219 51.95 -0.84 -28.55
CA PRO A 219 52.26 -0.22 -29.85
C PRO A 219 52.36 -1.24 -31.02
N ALA A 220 52.81 -2.47 -30.72
CA ALA A 220 52.94 -3.51 -31.76
C ALA A 220 51.54 -4.06 -32.14
N LEU A 221 50.60 -4.13 -31.16
CA LEU A 221 49.24 -4.47 -31.47
C LEU A 221 48.57 -3.38 -32.32
N SER A 222 48.75 -2.11 -31.96
CA SER A 222 48.22 -0.98 -32.72
C SER A 222 48.78 -0.93 -34.16
N ALA A 223 50.05 -1.24 -34.32
CA ALA A 223 50.66 -1.35 -35.65
C ALA A 223 50.04 -2.48 -36.51
N LEU A 224 49.74 -3.61 -35.89
CA LEU A 224 49.03 -4.73 -36.53
C LEU A 224 47.59 -4.40 -36.86
N ALA A 225 46.91 -3.66 -35.97
CA ALA A 225 45.51 -3.25 -36.13
C ALA A 225 45.33 -2.07 -37.09
N GLY A 226 46.38 -1.30 -37.36
CA GLY A 226 46.32 -0.09 -38.19
C GLY A 226 45.78 1.16 -37.50
N ALA A 227 45.54 1.12 -36.19
CA ALA A 227 45.07 2.22 -35.37
C ALA A 227 45.46 2.00 -33.89
N PRO A 228 45.59 3.05 -33.06
CA PRO A 228 45.79 2.89 -31.62
C PRO A 228 44.70 2.01 -30.99
N VAL A 229 45.10 1.02 -30.19
CA VAL A 229 44.17 0.08 -29.51
C VAL A 229 44.18 0.33 -28.03
N THR A 230 43.03 0.78 -27.49
CA THR A 230 42.86 1.07 -26.06
C THR A 230 42.08 -0.02 -25.32
N VAL A 231 41.27 -0.81 -26.06
CA VAL A 231 40.56 -1.98 -25.53
C VAL A 231 40.60 -3.12 -26.54
N VAL A 232 40.70 -4.37 -26.05
CA VAL A 232 40.66 -5.54 -26.93
C VAL A 232 39.95 -6.70 -26.31
N ALA A 233 39.02 -7.32 -27.06
CA ALA A 233 38.36 -8.56 -26.65
C ALA A 233 39.32 -9.74 -26.65
N VAL A 234 39.32 -10.56 -25.61
CA VAL A 234 40.14 -11.78 -25.51
C VAL A 234 39.65 -12.81 -26.53
N PRO A 235 40.51 -13.30 -27.43
CA PRO A 235 40.09 -14.33 -28.39
C PRO A 235 39.80 -15.67 -27.70
N GLY A 236 38.76 -16.39 -28.15
CA GLY A 236 38.35 -17.66 -27.52
C GLY A 236 39.43 -18.76 -27.53
N SER A 237 40.43 -18.66 -28.42
CA SER A 237 41.59 -19.56 -28.48
C SER A 237 42.54 -19.38 -27.28
N ALA A 238 42.56 -18.18 -26.64
CA ALA A 238 43.46 -17.90 -25.51
C ALA A 238 43.14 -18.77 -24.26
N ALA A 239 41.94 -19.29 -24.13
CA ALA A 239 41.58 -20.24 -23.08
C ALA A 239 42.26 -21.61 -23.19
N ARG A 240 42.81 -21.94 -24.37
CA ARG A 240 43.37 -23.27 -24.66
C ARG A 240 44.88 -23.26 -24.98
N SER A 241 45.41 -22.14 -25.39
CA SER A 241 46.83 -21.99 -25.81
C SER A 241 47.28 -20.54 -25.57
N THR A 242 48.59 -20.35 -25.46
CA THR A 242 49.18 -18.99 -25.41
C THR A 242 48.84 -18.23 -26.70
N PRO A 243 48.13 -17.11 -26.62
CA PRO A 243 47.73 -16.36 -27.80
C PRO A 243 48.90 -15.57 -28.36
N SER A 244 48.99 -15.42 -29.68
CA SER A 244 49.88 -14.47 -30.30
C SER A 244 49.26 -13.05 -30.30
N LEU A 245 50.07 -12.02 -30.45
CA LEU A 245 49.57 -10.63 -30.54
C LEU A 245 48.59 -10.48 -31.72
N ALA A 246 48.85 -11.13 -32.85
CA ALA A 246 47.97 -11.14 -34.03
C ALA A 246 46.57 -11.74 -33.75
N ALA A 247 46.46 -12.64 -32.78
CA ALA A 247 45.16 -13.23 -32.41
C ALA A 247 44.21 -12.23 -31.79
N PHE A 248 44.70 -11.10 -31.27
CA PHE A 248 43.88 -10.04 -30.67
C PHE A 248 43.42 -9.00 -31.70
N VAL A 249 44.01 -8.93 -32.89
CA VAL A 249 43.67 -7.92 -33.92
C VAL A 249 42.18 -7.93 -34.28
N PRO A 250 41.47 -9.08 -34.41
CA PRO A 250 40.03 -9.07 -34.70
C PRO A 250 39.17 -8.44 -33.61
N GLY A 251 39.67 -8.37 -32.35
CA GLY A 251 39.00 -7.75 -31.20
C GLY A 251 39.47 -6.34 -30.87
N ALA A 252 40.37 -5.77 -31.71
CA ALA A 252 40.95 -4.44 -31.46
C ALA A 252 39.89 -3.34 -31.45
N ASN A 253 39.88 -2.49 -30.42
CA ASN A 253 38.88 -1.46 -30.16
C ASN A 253 37.41 -1.98 -30.12
N GLN A 254 37.24 -3.25 -29.78
CA GLN A 254 35.94 -3.89 -29.57
C GLN A 254 35.92 -4.55 -28.19
N THR A 255 34.80 -4.34 -27.45
CA THR A 255 34.55 -5.03 -26.20
C THR A 255 33.73 -6.29 -26.45
N SER A 256 34.17 -7.41 -25.90
CA SER A 256 33.28 -8.58 -25.75
C SER A 256 32.23 -8.29 -24.68
N VAL A 257 30.97 -8.45 -25.03
CA VAL A 257 29.84 -8.33 -24.08
C VAL A 257 29.27 -9.71 -23.85
N SER A 258 29.01 -10.07 -22.58
CA SER A 258 28.43 -11.36 -22.23
C SER A 258 27.05 -11.15 -21.63
N ASP A 259 26.09 -11.95 -22.08
CA ASP A 259 24.79 -12.01 -21.41
C ASP A 259 24.92 -12.72 -20.06
N VAL A 260 24.82 -11.93 -18.98
CA VAL A 260 24.83 -12.40 -17.60
C VAL A 260 23.45 -12.30 -16.94
N GLY A 261 22.38 -12.06 -17.71
CA GLY A 261 21.02 -11.86 -17.23
C GLY A 261 20.47 -13.05 -16.43
N ARG A 262 20.95 -14.28 -16.71
CA ARG A 262 20.60 -15.47 -15.89
C ARG A 262 21.11 -15.41 -14.45
N PHE A 263 22.02 -14.51 -14.14
CA PHE A 263 22.61 -14.30 -12.83
C PHE A 263 22.11 -13.02 -12.15
N ARG A 264 21.18 -12.30 -12.77
CA ARG A 264 20.61 -11.06 -12.26
C ARG A 264 19.11 -11.18 -12.07
N THR A 265 18.64 -10.70 -10.93
CA THR A 265 17.24 -10.74 -10.54
C THR A 265 16.53 -9.44 -10.88
N LEU A 266 15.45 -9.52 -11.64
CA LEU A 266 14.49 -8.42 -11.85
C LEU A 266 13.50 -8.31 -10.69
N SER A 267 13.03 -9.47 -10.20
CA SER A 267 12.11 -9.53 -9.06
C SER A 267 12.53 -10.66 -8.13
N PRO A 268 12.80 -10.39 -6.84
CA PRO A 268 13.29 -11.39 -5.89
C PRO A 268 12.28 -12.51 -5.65
N SER A 269 12.76 -13.68 -5.25
CA SER A 269 11.90 -14.67 -4.62
C SER A 269 11.49 -14.16 -3.24
N THR A 270 10.23 -14.39 -2.88
CA THR A 270 9.70 -13.99 -1.57
C THR A 270 8.93 -15.13 -0.93
N GLN A 271 9.02 -15.22 0.40
CA GLN A 271 8.18 -16.09 1.21
C GLN A 271 7.67 -15.24 2.37
N ASN A 272 6.38 -15.30 2.64
CA ASN A 272 5.75 -14.58 3.73
C ASN A 272 4.88 -15.53 4.54
N LEU A 273 5.02 -15.49 5.87
CA LEU A 273 4.15 -16.16 6.84
C LEU A 273 3.63 -15.11 7.81
N ALA A 274 2.31 -14.96 7.89
CA ALA A 274 1.67 -14.05 8.81
C ALA A 274 0.61 -14.76 9.66
N VAL A 275 0.53 -14.40 10.94
CA VAL A 275 -0.50 -14.84 11.89
C VAL A 275 -1.08 -13.59 12.53
N ASN A 276 -2.40 -13.46 12.53
CA ASN A 276 -3.12 -12.35 13.14
C ASN A 276 -4.23 -12.87 14.05
N ALA A 277 -4.27 -12.41 15.30
CA ALA A 277 -5.27 -12.79 16.29
C ALA A 277 -5.90 -11.55 16.90
N VAL A 278 -7.25 -11.53 17.01
CA VAL A 278 -7.99 -10.40 17.58
C VAL A 278 -9.04 -10.93 18.54
N TYR A 279 -9.11 -10.31 19.70
CA TYR A 279 -10.16 -10.56 20.69
C TYR A 279 -10.77 -9.25 21.16
N ALA A 280 -12.08 -9.10 21.00
CA ALA A 280 -12.80 -7.91 21.46
C ALA A 280 -14.05 -8.31 22.24
N ARG A 281 -14.33 -7.57 23.33
CA ARG A 281 -15.51 -7.79 24.18
C ARG A 281 -15.96 -6.52 24.90
N PRO A 282 -17.26 -6.42 25.22
CA PRO A 282 -17.73 -5.42 26.18
C PRO A 282 -17.31 -5.82 27.61
N LEU A 283 -16.81 -4.86 28.39
CA LEU A 283 -16.42 -5.03 29.80
C LEU A 283 -17.54 -4.65 30.76
N GLY A 284 -18.69 -4.20 30.28
CA GLY A 284 -19.79 -3.63 31.09
C GLY A 284 -19.70 -2.10 31.17
N ASN A 285 -20.76 -1.45 31.71
CA ASN A 285 -20.86 0.00 31.89
C ASN A 285 -20.55 0.83 30.62
N GLY A 286 -20.90 0.32 29.44
CA GLY A 286 -20.66 1.01 28.18
C GLY A 286 -19.20 0.96 27.70
N ILE A 287 -18.31 0.25 28.39
CA ILE A 287 -16.89 0.09 28.01
C ILE A 287 -16.75 -1.12 27.09
N SER A 288 -16.01 -0.95 26.00
CA SER A 288 -15.56 -2.03 25.11
C SER A 288 -14.03 -2.08 25.06
N ALA A 289 -13.49 -3.28 24.96
CA ALA A 289 -12.05 -3.52 24.82
C ALA A 289 -11.79 -4.42 23.63
N SER A 290 -10.70 -4.16 22.93
CA SER A 290 -10.11 -5.05 21.94
C SER A 290 -8.60 -5.19 22.15
N VAL A 291 -8.09 -6.37 21.83
CA VAL A 291 -6.66 -6.68 21.78
C VAL A 291 -6.40 -7.38 20.45
N ASN A 292 -5.36 -6.98 19.76
CA ASN A 292 -4.89 -7.65 18.56
C ASN A 292 -3.39 -7.93 18.66
N ALA A 293 -2.97 -9.06 18.08
CA ALA A 293 -1.59 -9.45 17.97
C ALA A 293 -1.33 -9.97 16.56
N ARG A 294 -0.29 -9.44 15.90
CA ARG A 294 0.16 -9.90 14.58
C ARG A 294 1.64 -10.23 14.63
N PHE A 295 1.98 -11.32 13.99
CA PHE A 295 3.36 -11.72 13.77
C PHE A 295 3.56 -12.06 12.30
N GLU A 296 4.68 -11.60 11.71
CA GLU A 296 4.97 -11.81 10.30
C GLU A 296 6.46 -12.04 10.08
N ILE A 297 6.78 -12.98 9.18
CA ILE A 297 8.13 -13.27 8.69
C ILE A 297 8.13 -13.14 7.18
N ILE A 298 9.09 -12.36 6.66
CA ILE A 298 9.29 -12.19 5.23
C ILE A 298 10.73 -12.54 4.90
N ASP A 299 10.94 -13.53 4.05
CA ASP A 299 12.22 -13.87 3.45
C ASP A 299 12.25 -13.42 1.98
N SER A 300 13.35 -12.78 1.56
CA SER A 300 13.55 -12.29 0.19
C SER A 300 14.96 -12.61 -0.28
N ASP A 301 15.09 -13.24 -1.46
CA ASP A 301 16.38 -13.61 -2.04
C ASP A 301 16.50 -13.12 -3.49
N SER A 302 17.66 -12.53 -3.82
CA SER A 302 17.99 -12.02 -5.16
C SER A 302 19.42 -12.37 -5.56
N LEU A 303 19.67 -12.42 -6.87
CA LEU A 303 21.00 -12.54 -7.47
C LEU A 303 21.43 -11.19 -8.03
N GLN A 304 22.68 -10.83 -7.75
CA GLN A 304 23.26 -9.52 -8.05
C GLN A 304 24.30 -9.58 -9.21
N GLY A 305 24.28 -10.64 -10.04
CA GLY A 305 25.24 -10.85 -11.11
C GLY A 305 26.44 -11.71 -10.70
N LEU A 306 27.37 -11.86 -11.62
CA LEU A 306 28.64 -12.57 -11.38
C LEU A 306 29.68 -11.63 -10.75
N PRO A 307 30.61 -12.15 -9.92
CA PRO A 307 31.75 -11.38 -9.45
C PRO A 307 32.69 -11.07 -10.61
N GLY A 308 33.07 -9.79 -10.73
CA GLY A 308 34.07 -9.35 -11.67
C GLY A 308 35.46 -9.40 -11.05
N ALA A 309 36.46 -9.87 -11.80
CA ALA A 309 37.86 -9.79 -11.43
C ALA A 309 38.60 -8.83 -12.37
N SER A 310 39.36 -7.93 -11.78
CA SER A 310 40.28 -7.02 -12.46
C SER A 310 41.68 -7.51 -12.18
N LEU A 311 42.33 -8.10 -13.19
CA LEU A 311 43.63 -8.83 -13.05
C LEU A 311 44.75 -8.15 -13.84
N GLN A 312 45.85 -7.85 -13.19
CA GLN A 312 47.06 -7.35 -13.88
C GLN A 312 47.78 -8.51 -14.54
N LEU A 313 48.08 -8.36 -15.83
CA LEU A 313 48.86 -9.31 -16.63
C LEU A 313 50.22 -8.65 -16.95
N PRO A 314 51.31 -9.09 -16.32
CA PRO A 314 52.64 -8.56 -16.63
C PRO A 314 53.05 -8.80 -18.10
N GLY A 315 53.73 -7.85 -18.69
CA GLY A 315 54.25 -8.01 -20.01
C GLY A 315 55.25 -9.18 -20.08
N GLY A 316 55.18 -9.95 -21.15
CA GLY A 316 56.04 -11.13 -21.32
C GLY A 316 55.77 -12.32 -20.41
N SER A 317 54.65 -12.32 -19.65
CA SER A 317 54.21 -13.47 -18.86
C SER A 317 53.75 -14.63 -19.76
N PRO A 318 53.64 -15.89 -19.26
CA PRO A 318 53.40 -17.09 -20.08
C PRO A 318 52.16 -17.03 -20.99
N PHE A 319 51.16 -16.21 -20.63
CA PHE A 319 49.89 -16.08 -21.38
C PHE A 319 49.68 -14.68 -21.95
N SER A 320 50.57 -13.69 -21.63
CA SER A 320 50.50 -12.32 -22.12
C SER A 320 51.40 -12.10 -23.30
N PRO A 321 50.92 -11.87 -24.51
CA PRO A 321 51.76 -11.54 -25.67
C PRO A 321 52.12 -10.07 -25.71
N PHE A 322 51.68 -9.23 -24.78
CA PHE A 322 51.90 -7.78 -24.72
C PHE A 322 53.27 -7.46 -24.13
N ALA A 323 53.90 -6.39 -24.61
CA ALA A 323 55.22 -5.96 -24.11
C ALA A 323 55.10 -5.36 -22.71
N ASP A 324 54.04 -4.59 -22.47
CA ASP A 324 53.75 -3.92 -21.21
C ASP A 324 52.73 -4.66 -20.35
N THR A 325 52.66 -4.25 -19.08
CA THR A 325 51.62 -4.73 -18.18
C THR A 325 50.26 -4.25 -18.65
N THR A 326 49.27 -5.16 -18.72
CA THR A 326 47.90 -4.88 -19.14
C THR A 326 46.91 -5.26 -18.04
N GLN A 327 45.66 -4.80 -18.17
CA GLN A 327 44.57 -5.05 -17.22
C GLN A 327 43.51 -5.93 -17.88
N LEU A 328 43.28 -7.12 -17.31
CA LEU A 328 42.22 -8.03 -17.76
C LEU A 328 40.96 -7.83 -16.88
N TYR A 329 39.84 -7.58 -17.52
CA TYR A 329 38.53 -7.54 -16.89
C TYR A 329 37.68 -8.76 -17.28
N ARG A 330 37.37 -9.64 -16.34
CA ARG A 330 36.52 -10.79 -16.64
C ARG A 330 35.57 -11.13 -15.48
N TYR A 331 34.47 -11.77 -15.83
CA TYR A 331 33.59 -12.41 -14.84
C TYR A 331 34.13 -13.78 -14.43
N ILE A 332 34.00 -14.11 -13.15
CA ILE A 332 34.38 -15.40 -12.56
C ILE A 332 33.11 -16.25 -12.38
N ASP A 333 32.73 -17.01 -13.40
CA ASP A 333 31.55 -17.85 -13.40
C ASP A 333 31.65 -19.08 -12.49
N SER A 334 32.88 -19.60 -12.29
CA SER A 334 33.16 -20.72 -11.39
C SER A 334 32.84 -20.43 -9.91
N ALA A 335 32.77 -19.15 -9.52
CA ALA A 335 32.42 -18.73 -8.17
C ALA A 335 30.88 -18.71 -7.93
N GLY A 336 30.09 -18.79 -8.99
CA GLY A 336 28.65 -18.60 -8.93
C GLY A 336 28.23 -17.11 -8.78
N PRO A 337 26.93 -16.84 -8.82
CA PRO A 337 26.41 -15.47 -8.70
C PRO A 337 26.51 -14.93 -7.28
N LEU A 338 26.71 -13.62 -7.17
CA LEU A 338 26.59 -12.88 -5.93
C LEU A 338 25.10 -12.88 -5.49
N GLY A 339 24.85 -13.08 -4.21
CA GLY A 339 23.52 -13.12 -3.64
C GLY A 339 23.25 -11.97 -2.67
N GLN A 340 21.97 -11.59 -2.57
CA GLN A 340 21.48 -10.76 -1.49
C GLN A 340 20.27 -11.44 -0.89
N SER A 341 20.27 -11.65 0.44
CA SER A 341 19.14 -12.19 1.18
C SER A 341 18.74 -11.22 2.29
N THR A 342 17.44 -11.02 2.44
CA THR A 342 16.87 -10.20 3.51
C THR A 342 15.81 -11.00 4.24
N ARG A 343 15.91 -11.04 5.57
CA ARG A 343 14.90 -11.61 6.46
C ARG A 343 14.33 -10.53 7.35
N GLY A 344 13.03 -10.26 7.19
CA GLY A 344 12.25 -9.40 8.05
C GLY A 344 11.42 -10.20 9.03
N ARG A 345 11.29 -9.70 10.26
CA ARG A 345 10.37 -10.21 11.28
C ARG A 345 9.67 -9.03 11.91
N THR A 346 8.34 -9.05 11.94
CA THR A 346 7.56 -8.00 12.59
C THR A 346 6.63 -8.60 13.63
N GLY A 347 6.49 -7.92 14.73
CA GLY A 347 5.54 -8.23 15.80
C GLY A 347 4.74 -6.98 16.13
N HIS A 348 3.43 -7.11 16.27
CA HIS A 348 2.52 -6.05 16.67
C HIS A 348 1.62 -6.54 17.79
N LEU A 349 1.44 -5.72 18.82
CA LEU A 349 0.46 -5.91 19.90
C LEU A 349 -0.31 -4.60 20.10
N GLY A 350 -1.62 -4.63 19.88
CA GLY A 350 -2.47 -3.45 20.00
C GLY A 350 -3.59 -3.65 21.02
N VAL A 351 -3.96 -2.58 21.70
CA VAL A 351 -5.07 -2.53 22.66
C VAL A 351 -5.92 -1.30 22.36
N ALA A 352 -7.25 -1.45 22.32
CA ALA A 352 -8.15 -0.33 22.27
C ALA A 352 -9.25 -0.46 23.35
N LEU A 353 -9.46 0.62 24.10
CA LEU A 353 -10.52 0.75 25.10
C LEU A 353 -11.40 1.94 24.69
N ASN A 354 -12.69 1.75 24.69
CA ASN A 354 -13.65 2.80 24.34
C ASN A 354 -14.77 2.84 25.35
N GLY A 355 -15.18 4.04 25.75
CA GLY A 355 -16.25 4.22 26.73
C GLY A 355 -16.90 5.59 26.64
N GLN A 356 -17.87 5.81 27.52
CA GLN A 356 -18.58 7.06 27.66
C GLN A 356 -18.62 7.50 29.11
N ILE A 357 -18.42 8.79 29.34
CA ILE A 357 -18.58 9.43 30.66
C ILE A 357 -19.55 10.60 30.46
N SER A 358 -20.78 10.45 30.93
CA SER A 358 -21.87 11.41 30.69
C SER A 358 -22.08 11.58 29.17
N THR A 359 -21.97 12.80 28.65
CA THR A 359 -22.08 13.14 27.22
C THR A 359 -20.77 13.09 26.48
N TRP A 360 -19.66 12.84 27.17
CA TRP A 360 -18.32 12.74 26.61
C TRP A 360 -17.97 11.30 26.31
N GLN A 361 -17.38 11.13 25.18
CA GLN A 361 -16.85 9.85 24.71
C GLN A 361 -15.33 9.86 24.89
N TRP A 362 -14.78 8.73 25.34
CA TRP A 362 -13.36 8.58 25.49
C TRP A 362 -12.87 7.32 24.82
N SER A 363 -11.67 7.36 24.30
CA SER A 363 -10.98 6.19 23.84
C SER A 363 -9.52 6.23 24.21
N PHE A 364 -8.98 5.08 24.58
CA PHE A 364 -7.56 4.83 24.76
C PHE A 364 -7.13 3.80 23.74
N THR A 365 -6.02 4.08 23.03
CA THR A 365 -5.32 3.09 22.21
C THR A 365 -3.88 3.01 22.65
N GLY A 366 -3.36 1.79 22.71
CA GLY A 366 -1.96 1.51 22.93
C GLY A 366 -1.49 0.49 21.90
N ALA A 367 -0.24 0.62 21.45
CA ALA A 367 0.38 -0.37 20.58
C ALA A 367 1.87 -0.51 20.90
N TYR A 368 2.37 -1.73 20.74
CA TYR A 368 3.79 -2.05 20.74
C TYR A 368 4.13 -2.76 19.44
N ASP A 369 5.08 -2.20 18.73
CA ASP A 369 5.58 -2.72 17.47
C ASP A 369 7.06 -3.05 17.59
N ILE A 370 7.47 -4.17 17.01
CA ILE A 370 8.87 -4.56 16.88
C ILE A 370 9.12 -5.06 15.46
N SER A 371 10.19 -4.60 14.84
CA SER A 371 10.62 -5.03 13.52
C SER A 371 12.12 -5.31 13.52
N GLU A 372 12.52 -6.49 13.09
CA GLU A 372 13.91 -6.85 12.84
C GLU A 372 14.10 -7.11 11.35
N SER A 373 15.12 -6.48 10.74
CA SER A 373 15.57 -6.76 9.37
C SER A 373 17.02 -7.20 9.40
N LYS A 374 17.33 -8.31 8.75
CA LYS A 374 18.69 -8.84 8.54
C LYS A 374 18.95 -8.97 7.05
N THR A 375 19.98 -8.27 6.59
CA THR A 375 20.41 -8.35 5.19
C THR A 375 21.83 -8.89 5.11
N ARG A 376 22.03 -9.83 4.21
CA ARG A 376 23.33 -10.37 3.83
C ARG A 376 23.53 -10.09 2.34
N THR A 377 24.66 -9.44 1.99
CA THR A 377 24.97 -9.09 0.59
C THR A 377 26.37 -9.59 0.27
N ASP A 378 26.49 -10.40 -0.78
CA ASP A 378 27.76 -10.80 -1.34
C ASP A 378 28.33 -9.66 -2.18
N ARG A 379 29.59 -9.28 -1.91
CA ARG A 379 30.25 -8.12 -2.52
C ARG A 379 31.16 -8.49 -3.70
N GLY A 380 31.74 -9.65 -3.67
CA GLY A 380 32.70 -10.13 -4.64
C GLY A 380 33.46 -11.30 -4.09
N ILE A 381 34.42 -11.80 -4.87
CA ILE A 381 35.26 -12.92 -4.46
C ILE A 381 36.70 -12.44 -4.30
N ASP A 382 37.44 -12.99 -3.34
CA ASP A 382 38.87 -12.74 -3.22
C ASP A 382 39.61 -13.42 -4.33
N THR A 383 40.34 -12.65 -5.13
CA THR A 383 41.17 -13.09 -6.25
C THR A 383 42.68 -12.89 -6.00
N SER A 384 43.08 -12.61 -4.76
CA SER A 384 44.47 -12.30 -4.39
C SER A 384 45.43 -13.46 -4.71
N ALA A 385 45.04 -14.71 -4.45
CA ALA A 385 45.84 -15.88 -4.78
C ALA A 385 45.98 -16.07 -6.30
N LEU A 386 44.89 -15.85 -7.05
CA LEU A 386 44.92 -15.86 -8.52
C LEU A 386 45.82 -14.77 -9.06
N GLN A 387 45.70 -13.55 -8.55
CA GLN A 387 46.57 -12.44 -8.95
C GLN A 387 48.04 -12.70 -8.63
N ALA A 388 48.33 -13.26 -7.46
CA ALA A 388 49.69 -13.62 -7.06
C ALA A 388 50.29 -14.67 -8.00
N ALA A 389 49.53 -15.71 -8.38
CA ALA A 389 49.99 -16.72 -9.33
C ALA A 389 50.27 -16.15 -10.73
N ILE A 390 49.41 -15.23 -11.20
CA ILE A 390 49.61 -14.53 -12.46
C ILE A 390 50.90 -13.67 -12.44
N LEU A 391 51.09 -12.91 -11.36
CA LEU A 391 52.26 -12.05 -11.17
C LEU A 391 53.56 -12.88 -11.03
N ALA A 392 53.50 -14.08 -10.47
CA ALA A 392 54.61 -15.03 -10.41
C ALA A 392 54.94 -15.69 -11.74
N GLY A 393 54.09 -15.50 -12.77
CA GLY A 393 54.29 -16.16 -14.08
C GLY A 393 54.06 -17.66 -14.04
N ASP A 394 53.15 -18.17 -13.20
CA ASP A 394 52.86 -19.60 -13.07
C ASP A 394 52.29 -20.13 -14.40
N PRO A 395 53.03 -21.03 -15.11
CA PRO A 395 52.60 -21.55 -16.40
C PRO A 395 51.39 -22.50 -16.33
N THR A 396 50.96 -22.88 -15.14
CA THR A 396 49.75 -23.72 -14.94
C THR A 396 48.46 -22.89 -14.81
N VAL A 397 48.59 -21.57 -14.61
CA VAL A 397 47.46 -20.65 -14.39
C VAL A 397 47.22 -19.78 -15.61
N ASN A 398 46.37 -20.27 -16.50
CA ASN A 398 45.93 -19.47 -17.64
C ASN A 398 44.81 -18.51 -17.24
N PRO A 399 45.03 -17.15 -17.23
CA PRO A 399 44.02 -16.17 -16.83
C PRO A 399 42.82 -16.08 -17.77
N PHE A 400 42.91 -16.67 -18.98
CA PHE A 400 41.83 -16.67 -19.98
C PHE A 400 41.02 -17.96 -19.95
N ALA A 401 41.50 -19.04 -19.28
CA ALA A 401 40.79 -20.30 -19.12
C ALA A 401 39.79 -20.25 -17.96
N ALA A 402 39.10 -21.35 -17.69
CA ALA A 402 38.27 -21.51 -16.48
C ALA A 402 39.16 -21.38 -15.23
N ILE A 403 38.83 -20.46 -14.34
CA ILE A 403 39.61 -20.22 -13.13
C ILE A 403 39.35 -21.35 -12.11
N PRO A 404 40.40 -22.07 -11.64
CA PRO A 404 40.25 -23.09 -10.61
C PRO A 404 39.74 -22.47 -9.30
N THR A 405 38.73 -23.09 -8.67
CA THR A 405 38.19 -22.62 -7.40
C THR A 405 39.23 -22.61 -6.28
N SER A 406 40.29 -23.40 -6.37
CA SER A 406 41.44 -23.40 -5.42
C SER A 406 42.25 -22.10 -5.42
N LEU A 407 42.15 -21.30 -6.48
CA LEU A 407 42.79 -19.97 -6.58
C LEU A 407 41.85 -18.83 -6.19
N LEU A 408 40.63 -19.14 -5.83
CA LEU A 408 39.62 -18.20 -5.35
C LEU A 408 39.51 -18.31 -3.83
N GLY A 409 39.58 -17.20 -3.17
CA GLY A 409 39.34 -17.11 -1.73
C GLY A 409 37.84 -17.02 -1.41
N ASP A 410 37.54 -16.60 -0.20
CA ASP A 410 36.17 -16.50 0.29
C ASP A 410 35.40 -15.35 -0.40
N THR A 411 34.09 -15.53 -0.50
CA THR A 411 33.18 -14.45 -0.89
C THR A 411 33.14 -13.40 0.21
N SER A 412 33.46 -12.16 -0.15
CA SER A 412 33.30 -11.02 0.75
C SER A 412 31.83 -10.77 1.02
N VAL A 413 31.46 -10.73 2.30
CA VAL A 413 30.04 -10.63 2.70
C VAL A 413 29.84 -9.42 3.62
N ASP A 414 28.97 -8.52 3.17
CA ASP A 414 28.44 -7.48 4.04
C ASP A 414 27.20 -7.99 4.79
N ARG A 415 27.05 -7.60 6.03
CA ARG A 415 25.90 -7.93 6.87
C ARG A 415 25.35 -6.67 7.49
N ALA A 416 24.03 -6.55 7.45
CA ALA A 416 23.32 -5.46 8.11
C ALA A 416 22.18 -6.03 8.95
N ARG A 417 21.98 -5.47 10.13
CA ARG A 417 20.84 -5.74 10.99
C ARG A 417 20.28 -4.42 11.49
N SER A 418 18.97 -4.28 11.43
CA SER A 418 18.23 -3.19 12.06
C SER A 418 17.13 -3.79 12.92
N THR A 419 17.00 -3.28 14.13
CA THR A 419 15.86 -3.57 15.01
C THR A 419 15.20 -2.26 15.34
N THR A 420 13.91 -2.15 15.08
CA THR A 420 13.10 -1.01 15.45
C THR A 420 12.05 -1.48 16.44
N SER A 421 11.91 -0.80 17.56
CA SER A 421 10.80 -0.99 18.48
C SER A 421 10.09 0.31 18.73
N GLY A 422 8.77 0.24 18.88
CA GLY A 422 7.92 1.41 19.12
C GLY A 422 6.84 1.09 20.13
N LEU A 423 6.65 1.96 21.09
CA LEU A 423 5.53 1.94 22.03
C LEU A 423 4.75 3.23 21.86
N VAL A 424 3.44 3.15 21.73
CA VAL A 424 2.56 4.32 21.63
C VAL A 424 1.36 4.15 22.53
N GLY A 425 0.93 5.25 23.14
CA GLY A 425 -0.30 5.33 23.93
C GLY A 425 -1.00 6.67 23.70
N ASP A 426 -2.28 6.62 23.37
CA ASP A 426 -3.10 7.80 23.09
C ASP A 426 -4.43 7.75 23.86
N LEU A 427 -4.79 8.85 24.46
CA LEU A 427 -6.11 9.10 25.07
C LEU A 427 -6.82 10.21 24.31
N LEU A 428 -8.01 9.93 23.83
CA LEU A 428 -8.90 10.92 23.19
C LEU A 428 -10.14 11.13 24.04
N LEU A 429 -10.57 12.37 24.13
CA LEU A 429 -11.85 12.79 24.70
C LEU A 429 -12.59 13.61 23.65
N THR A 430 -13.85 13.25 23.35
CA THR A 430 -14.69 13.99 22.38
C THR A 430 -16.05 14.29 22.98
N GLY A 431 -16.51 15.52 22.85
CA GLY A 431 -17.79 15.91 23.43
C GLY A 431 -18.26 17.30 23.01
N ALA A 432 -19.45 17.66 23.47
CA ALA A 432 -19.98 19.00 23.30
C ALA A 432 -19.48 19.93 24.42
N LEU A 433 -18.96 21.10 24.02
CA LEU A 433 -18.50 22.15 24.96
C LEU A 433 -19.69 23.00 25.45
N PHE A 434 -20.43 23.57 24.48
CA PHE A 434 -21.59 24.44 24.73
C PHE A 434 -22.55 24.36 23.53
N THR A 435 -23.74 24.89 23.72
CA THR A 435 -24.76 24.92 22.67
C THR A 435 -24.86 26.32 22.11
N LEU A 436 -24.67 26.44 20.78
CA LEU A 436 -24.96 27.63 19.99
C LEU A 436 -26.38 27.55 19.42
N PRO A 437 -26.98 28.65 18.98
CA PRO A 437 -28.29 28.61 18.31
C PRO A 437 -28.31 27.67 17.09
N ALA A 438 -27.22 27.59 16.36
CA ALA A 438 -27.10 26.71 15.18
C ALA A 438 -26.84 25.23 15.52
N GLY A 439 -26.41 24.90 16.74
CA GLY A 439 -26.14 23.55 17.18
C GLY A 439 -25.10 23.47 18.29
N LYS A 440 -24.66 22.26 18.63
CA LYS A 440 -23.64 22.06 19.66
C LYS A 440 -22.26 22.34 19.11
N ALA A 441 -21.48 23.22 19.75
CA ALA A 441 -20.05 23.32 19.55
C ALA A 441 -19.39 22.05 20.10
N THR A 442 -18.64 21.33 19.26
CA THR A 442 -17.98 20.08 19.65
C THR A 442 -16.46 20.25 19.68
N THR A 443 -15.82 19.51 20.57
CA THR A 443 -14.37 19.48 20.67
C THR A 443 -13.86 18.05 20.79
N SER A 444 -12.64 17.84 20.33
CA SER A 444 -11.87 16.67 20.68
C SER A 444 -10.51 17.10 21.26
N VAL A 445 -10.09 16.42 22.32
CA VAL A 445 -8.79 16.61 22.96
C VAL A 445 -8.07 15.26 22.98
N ARG A 446 -6.88 15.22 22.38
CA ARG A 446 -6.00 14.05 22.37
C ARG A 446 -4.74 14.35 23.15
N VAL A 447 -4.30 13.40 23.97
CA VAL A 447 -2.99 13.43 24.64
C VAL A 447 -2.34 12.07 24.40
N GLY A 448 -1.09 12.09 24.03
CA GLY A 448 -0.37 10.85 23.70
C GLY A 448 1.09 10.92 24.11
N ALA A 449 1.67 9.73 24.22
CA ALA A 449 3.10 9.56 24.38
C ALA A 449 3.57 8.34 23.56
N SER A 450 4.76 8.43 23.00
CA SER A 450 5.39 7.32 22.29
C SER A 450 6.89 7.31 22.50
N SER A 451 7.47 6.10 22.43
CA SER A 451 8.91 5.88 22.38
C SER A 451 9.24 5.06 21.16
N ASN A 452 10.30 5.42 20.46
CA ASN A 452 10.75 4.75 19.26
C ASN A 452 12.26 4.57 19.31
N ASP A 453 12.73 3.31 19.27
CA ASP A 453 14.13 2.93 19.32
C ASP A 453 14.54 2.26 18.01
N VAL A 454 15.69 2.61 17.46
CA VAL A 454 16.28 2.00 16.28
C VAL A 454 17.72 1.63 16.60
N GLU A 455 17.99 0.34 16.68
CA GLU A 455 19.34 -0.20 16.75
C GLU A 455 19.77 -0.67 15.37
N SER A 456 20.92 -0.22 14.91
CA SER A 456 21.46 -0.67 13.63
C SER A 456 22.90 -1.13 13.77
N ARG A 457 23.23 -2.26 13.14
CA ARG A 457 24.57 -2.80 13.06
C ARG A 457 24.88 -3.20 11.64
N SER A 458 26.00 -2.77 11.12
CA SER A 458 26.48 -3.21 9.83
C SER A 458 27.96 -3.60 9.88
N VAL A 459 28.32 -4.65 9.16
CA VAL A 459 29.71 -5.05 8.90
C VAL A 459 29.93 -4.98 7.42
N ARG A 460 30.81 -4.06 7.00
CA ARG A 460 31.13 -3.80 5.61
C ARG A 460 32.64 -3.91 5.40
N SER A 461 33.06 -4.79 4.50
CA SER A 461 34.50 -5.01 4.23
C SER A 461 35.32 -5.23 5.53
N GLY A 462 34.73 -5.96 6.48
CA GLY A 462 35.32 -6.20 7.81
C GLY A 462 35.22 -5.04 8.81
N VAL A 463 34.75 -3.88 8.39
CA VAL A 463 34.53 -2.71 9.29
C VAL A 463 33.13 -2.78 9.88
N GLU A 464 33.08 -2.83 11.19
CA GLU A 464 31.82 -2.79 11.93
C GLU A 464 31.42 -1.34 12.21
N ARG A 465 30.10 -1.06 12.03
CA ARG A 465 29.46 0.19 12.41
C ARG A 465 28.19 -0.13 13.17
N ASN A 466 28.06 0.49 14.32
CA ASN A 466 26.86 0.45 15.15
C ASN A 466 26.31 1.87 15.25
N ALA A 467 25.00 1.99 15.25
CA ALA A 467 24.34 3.25 15.49
C ALA A 467 22.99 2.99 16.18
N ASP A 468 22.75 3.76 17.21
CA ASP A 468 21.56 3.67 18.05
C ASP A 468 20.83 5.01 17.99
N PHE A 469 19.52 4.95 17.93
CA PHE A 469 18.64 6.12 17.92
C PHE A 469 17.47 5.83 18.83
N SER A 470 17.17 6.76 19.74
CA SER A 470 16.00 6.72 20.59
C SER A 470 15.28 8.06 20.55
N ARG A 471 13.96 8.01 20.46
CA ARG A 471 13.11 9.19 20.47
C ARG A 471 11.88 8.96 21.32
N ASP A 472 11.73 9.78 22.35
CA ASP A 472 10.52 9.90 23.13
C ASP A 472 9.72 11.11 22.65
N ILE A 473 8.42 10.93 22.52
CA ILE A 473 7.49 11.97 22.07
C ILE A 473 6.35 12.08 23.07
N VAL A 474 6.05 13.31 23.47
CA VAL A 474 4.80 13.63 24.17
C VAL A 474 4.03 14.62 23.31
N ASN A 475 2.76 14.33 23.06
CA ASN A 475 1.94 15.16 22.18
C ASN A 475 0.61 15.51 22.81
N GLY A 476 0.10 16.67 22.40
CA GLY A 476 -1.24 17.14 22.74
C GLY A 476 -1.90 17.78 21.54
N GLN A 477 -3.18 17.48 21.31
CA GLN A 477 -3.96 18.04 20.22
C GLN A 477 -5.32 18.48 20.72
N VAL A 478 -5.77 19.62 20.24
CA VAL A 478 -7.14 20.10 20.44
C VAL A 478 -7.77 20.45 19.10
N ASN A 479 -9.07 20.15 18.99
CA ASN A 479 -9.84 20.44 17.82
C ASN A 479 -11.21 20.97 18.23
N ILE A 480 -11.75 21.97 17.53
CA ILE A 480 -13.03 22.62 17.78
C ILE A 480 -13.82 22.71 16.47
N ASP A 481 -15.09 22.30 16.49
CA ASP A 481 -16.05 22.49 15.40
C ASP A 481 -17.21 23.36 15.89
N LEU A 482 -17.46 24.45 15.17
CA LEU A 482 -18.41 25.51 15.53
C LEU A 482 -19.49 25.61 14.44
N PRO A 483 -20.71 25.11 14.65
CA PRO A 483 -21.83 25.34 13.74
C PRO A 483 -22.30 26.80 13.87
N ILE A 484 -22.29 27.54 12.76
CA ILE A 484 -22.63 28.98 12.69
C ILE A 484 -24.05 29.17 12.18
N THR A 485 -24.46 28.39 11.14
CA THR A 485 -25.84 28.41 10.60
C THR A 485 -26.39 27.00 10.51
N SER A 486 -27.69 26.87 10.59
CA SER A 486 -28.34 25.55 10.53
C SER A 486 -29.75 25.66 9.97
N ARG A 487 -30.01 24.92 8.89
CA ARG A 487 -31.36 24.76 8.34
C ARG A 487 -32.27 24.04 9.31
N ARG A 488 -31.76 23.01 10.01
CA ARG A 488 -32.49 22.20 10.94
C ARG A 488 -33.00 23.01 12.15
N ASN A 489 -32.18 23.92 12.64
CA ASN A 489 -32.48 24.76 13.81
C ASN A 489 -33.04 26.14 13.43
N GLY A 490 -33.28 26.39 12.13
CA GLY A 490 -33.83 27.65 11.64
C GLY A 490 -32.91 28.87 11.72
N VAL A 491 -31.64 28.66 12.07
CA VAL A 491 -30.65 29.76 12.24
C VAL A 491 -30.04 30.08 10.89
N LEU A 492 -30.35 31.26 10.35
CA LEU A 492 -29.91 31.72 9.01
C LEU A 492 -30.12 30.64 7.94
N SER A 493 -31.27 29.99 7.96
CA SER A 493 -31.57 28.81 7.15
C SER A 493 -31.45 29.02 5.66
N ALA A 494 -31.60 30.26 5.17
CA ALA A 494 -31.42 30.64 3.75
C ALA A 494 -29.97 30.45 3.26
N ILE A 495 -28.97 30.55 4.14
CA ILE A 495 -27.56 30.35 3.81
C ILE A 495 -27.23 28.87 3.71
N GLY A 496 -28.02 28.01 4.37
CA GLY A 496 -27.73 26.59 4.50
C GLY A 496 -27.02 26.25 5.82
N ASP A 497 -26.33 25.10 5.86
CA ASP A 497 -25.56 24.69 7.03
C ASP A 497 -24.11 25.14 6.82
N PHE A 498 -23.59 26.00 7.73
CA PHE A 498 -22.23 26.49 7.69
C PHE A 498 -21.56 26.26 9.05
N ALA A 499 -20.36 25.71 9.04
CA ALA A 499 -19.55 25.48 10.24
C ALA A 499 -18.09 25.85 10.00
N LEU A 500 -17.43 26.30 11.06
CA LEU A 500 -16.00 26.56 11.11
C LEU A 500 -15.32 25.51 11.98
N ASN A 501 -14.12 25.10 11.61
CA ASN A 501 -13.28 24.24 12.45
C ASN A 501 -11.88 24.81 12.59
N ALA A 502 -11.24 24.49 13.71
CA ALA A 502 -9.85 24.81 13.98
C ALA A 502 -9.21 23.69 14.79
N ASN A 503 -7.95 23.42 14.52
CA ASN A 503 -7.16 22.44 15.26
C ASN A 503 -5.77 22.98 15.54
N ALA A 504 -5.19 22.55 16.67
CA ALA A 504 -3.81 22.82 17.05
C ALA A 504 -3.24 21.57 17.74
N ALA A 505 -2.00 21.24 17.42
CA ALA A 505 -1.26 20.19 18.09
C ALA A 505 0.17 20.66 18.39
N VAL A 506 0.71 20.13 19.47
CA VAL A 506 2.09 20.34 19.90
C VAL A 506 2.69 18.98 20.21
N GLU A 507 3.87 18.73 19.68
CA GLU A 507 4.64 17.52 19.92
C GLU A 507 6.03 17.90 20.43
N HIS A 508 6.43 17.33 21.55
CA HIS A 508 7.78 17.51 22.07
C HIS A 508 8.57 16.21 21.89
N LEU A 509 9.64 16.30 21.11
CA LEU A 509 10.54 15.22 20.77
C LEU A 509 11.83 15.35 21.56
N SER A 510 12.34 14.26 22.14
CA SER A 510 13.55 14.26 22.95
C SER A 510 14.81 14.69 22.19
N ASP A 511 14.85 14.50 20.87
CA ASP A 511 16.00 14.75 20.00
C ASP A 511 15.83 15.95 19.04
N ALA A 512 14.59 16.35 18.73
CA ALA A 512 14.29 17.37 17.73
C ALA A 512 13.51 18.58 18.31
N GLY A 513 13.26 18.61 19.64
CA GLY A 513 12.59 19.73 20.28
C GLY A 513 11.08 19.74 20.12
N THR A 514 10.47 20.89 19.82
CA THR A 514 9.01 21.04 19.82
C THR A 514 8.51 21.38 18.43
N LEU A 515 7.65 20.53 17.90
CA LEU A 515 6.98 20.69 16.62
C LEU A 515 5.54 21.15 16.83
N ASN A 516 5.06 21.99 15.93
CA ASN A 516 3.74 22.57 16.00
C ASN A 516 2.94 22.22 14.74
N THR A 517 1.67 21.89 14.94
CA THR A 517 0.69 21.73 13.87
C THR A 517 -0.51 22.61 14.18
N TYR A 518 -0.98 23.38 13.22
CA TYR A 518 -2.23 24.10 13.33
C TYR A 518 -2.98 24.11 12.00
N GLY A 519 -4.29 24.19 12.09
CA GLY A 519 -5.14 24.22 10.92
C GLY A 519 -6.48 24.87 11.21
N TYR A 520 -7.10 25.37 10.16
CA TYR A 520 -8.44 25.90 10.19
C TYR A 520 -9.17 25.58 8.90
N GLY A 521 -10.48 25.52 8.98
CA GLY A 521 -11.29 25.19 7.83
C GLY A 521 -12.75 25.63 8.00
N LEU A 522 -13.47 25.48 6.91
CA LEU A 522 -14.90 25.71 6.86
C LEU A 522 -15.61 24.58 6.10
N ARG A 523 -16.82 24.32 6.50
CA ARG A 523 -17.77 23.46 5.82
C ARG A 523 -19.04 24.26 5.52
N TRP A 524 -19.44 24.24 4.24
CA TRP A 524 -20.66 24.92 3.80
C TRP A 524 -21.52 23.98 2.95
N THR A 525 -22.76 23.80 3.37
CA THR A 525 -23.76 22.99 2.68
C THR A 525 -24.96 23.90 2.34
N PRO A 526 -24.88 24.69 1.26
CA PRO A 526 -25.94 25.64 0.89
C PRO A 526 -27.28 24.95 0.60
N ILE A 527 -27.22 23.78 0.00
CA ILE A 527 -28.37 22.88 -0.20
C ILE A 527 -27.90 21.43 0.08
N THR A 528 -28.83 20.51 0.32
CA THR A 528 -28.52 19.13 0.69
C THR A 528 -27.67 18.38 -0.35
N GLN A 529 -27.73 18.82 -1.60
CA GLN A 529 -27.02 18.22 -2.72
C GLN A 529 -25.60 18.74 -2.91
N ILE A 530 -25.26 19.89 -2.32
CA ILE A 530 -23.96 20.55 -2.52
C ILE A 530 -23.27 20.72 -1.19
N ARG A 531 -22.03 20.25 -1.12
CA ARG A 531 -21.11 20.46 0.01
C ARG A 531 -19.79 21.02 -0.47
N LEU A 532 -19.34 22.08 0.18
CA LEU A 532 -18.05 22.71 -0.03
C LEU A 532 -17.26 22.64 1.28
N ILE A 533 -15.97 22.28 1.16
CA ILE A 533 -15.02 22.25 2.26
C ILE A 533 -13.81 23.06 1.83
N ALA A 534 -13.30 23.92 2.71
CA ALA A 534 -11.99 24.55 2.50
C ALA A 534 -11.20 24.43 3.79
N SER A 535 -9.93 24.09 3.68
CA SER A 535 -9.02 23.95 4.83
C SER A 535 -7.62 24.41 4.48
N ARG A 536 -6.92 24.90 5.50
CA ARG A 536 -5.48 25.16 5.46
C ARG A 536 -4.85 24.58 6.71
N THR A 537 -3.83 23.76 6.54
CA THR A 537 -3.07 23.12 7.60
C THR A 537 -1.59 23.47 7.44
N HIS A 538 -0.92 23.64 8.55
CA HIS A 538 0.51 23.83 8.65
C HIS A 538 1.03 22.79 9.65
N ASP A 539 2.01 22.01 9.27
CA ASP A 539 2.58 20.93 10.07
C ASP A 539 4.10 20.88 9.93
N GLN A 540 4.78 20.64 11.04
CA GLN A 540 6.21 20.40 11.13
C GLN A 540 6.44 18.91 11.39
N ASN A 541 7.46 18.33 10.75
CA ASN A 541 7.76 16.92 10.86
C ASN A 541 9.26 16.70 11.00
N ALA A 542 9.68 15.91 11.99
CA ALA A 542 11.05 15.47 12.13
C ALA A 542 11.32 14.21 11.27
N PRO A 543 12.58 13.98 10.84
CA PRO A 543 12.94 12.74 10.16
C PRO A 543 12.70 11.53 11.07
N THR A 544 12.28 10.42 10.50
CA THR A 544 12.07 9.16 11.25
C THR A 544 13.39 8.54 11.68
N GLY A 545 13.39 7.74 12.75
CA GLY A 545 14.57 7.01 13.20
C GLY A 545 15.19 6.14 12.10
N GLN A 546 14.39 5.53 11.23
CA GLN A 546 14.88 4.77 10.07
C GLN A 546 15.56 5.67 9.03
N GLN A 547 15.00 6.85 8.74
CA GLN A 547 15.62 7.78 7.81
C GLN A 547 16.97 8.29 8.30
N VAL A 548 17.14 8.43 9.61
CA VAL A 548 18.39 8.90 10.23
C VAL A 548 19.38 7.75 10.40
N ASN A 549 18.91 6.59 10.88
CA ASN A 549 19.77 5.57 11.50
C ASN A 549 19.71 4.17 10.85
N ALA A 550 19.02 3.99 9.71
CA ALA A 550 19.04 2.70 9.03
C ALA A 550 20.48 2.28 8.67
N PRO A 551 20.83 0.97 8.79
CA PRO A 551 22.18 0.52 8.51
C PRO A 551 22.55 0.73 7.04
N GLN A 552 23.81 1.08 6.79
CA GLN A 552 24.27 1.23 5.42
C GLN A 552 24.39 -0.13 4.73
N ILE A 553 23.73 -0.25 3.59
CA ILE A 553 23.76 -1.43 2.72
C ILE A 553 24.32 -1.00 1.37
N VAL A 554 25.27 -1.77 0.82
CA VAL A 554 25.77 -1.56 -0.53
C VAL A 554 25.30 -2.67 -1.43
N THR A 555 24.52 -2.32 -2.43
CA THR A 555 24.02 -3.26 -3.44
C THR A 555 24.90 -3.12 -4.69
N PRO A 556 25.60 -4.18 -5.09
CA PRO A 556 26.44 -4.15 -6.30
C PRO A 556 25.59 -4.31 -7.56
N ASN A 557 26.15 -3.91 -8.69
CA ASN A 557 25.60 -4.14 -10.03
C ASN A 557 24.19 -3.56 -10.24
N VAL A 558 23.87 -2.42 -9.63
CA VAL A 558 22.61 -1.72 -9.84
C VAL A 558 22.65 -0.98 -11.18
N PRO A 559 21.72 -1.24 -12.13
CA PRO A 559 21.70 -0.54 -13.41
C PRO A 559 21.19 0.89 -13.24
N ILE A 560 21.99 1.87 -13.59
CA ILE A 560 21.64 3.31 -13.57
C ILE A 560 21.92 3.89 -14.95
N PHE A 561 21.10 4.85 -15.38
CA PHE A 561 21.39 5.63 -16.59
C PHE A 561 22.26 6.82 -16.21
N ASP A 562 23.47 6.87 -16.77
CA ASP A 562 24.41 7.99 -16.63
C ASP A 562 24.10 9.04 -17.70
N TYR A 563 23.41 10.10 -17.30
CA TYR A 563 23.05 11.18 -18.22
C TYR A 563 24.25 11.96 -18.76
N ALA A 564 25.35 12.00 -18.02
CA ALA A 564 26.58 12.69 -18.47
C ALA A 564 27.22 11.98 -19.68
N ARG A 565 27.04 10.66 -19.79
CA ARG A 565 27.62 9.84 -20.87
C ARG A 565 26.54 9.28 -21.82
N GLY A 566 25.26 9.41 -21.50
CA GLY A 566 24.16 8.87 -22.30
C GLY A 566 24.08 7.35 -22.32
N GLU A 567 24.61 6.69 -21.31
CA GLU A 567 24.72 5.23 -21.28
C GLU A 567 24.18 4.61 -19.99
N THR A 568 23.84 3.30 -20.05
CA THR A 568 23.47 2.55 -18.84
C THR A 568 24.72 1.95 -18.21
N VAL A 569 24.98 2.25 -16.96
CA VAL A 569 26.10 1.75 -16.17
C VAL A 569 25.63 0.90 -15.00
N PHE A 570 26.47 -0.03 -14.55
CA PHE A 570 26.21 -0.86 -13.37
C PHE A 570 27.09 -0.39 -12.22
N VAL A 571 26.45 0.20 -11.21
CA VAL A 571 27.14 0.83 -10.08
C VAL A 571 26.94 0.06 -8.77
N SER A 572 27.76 0.38 -7.79
CA SER A 572 27.49 0.04 -6.39
C SER A 572 26.63 1.14 -5.78
N GLN A 573 25.41 0.81 -5.35
CA GLN A 573 24.52 1.77 -4.71
C GLN A 573 24.58 1.64 -3.19
N ILE A 574 24.84 2.76 -2.51
CA ILE A 574 24.78 2.84 -1.03
C ILE A 574 23.37 3.26 -0.64
N GLY A 575 22.69 2.44 0.18
CA GLY A 575 21.45 2.77 0.86
C GLY A 575 21.65 2.84 2.36
N GLY A 576 20.64 3.29 3.09
CA GLY A 576 20.64 3.40 4.54
C GLY A 576 20.17 4.76 5.05
N GLY A 577 20.33 5.03 6.35
CA GLY A 577 19.97 6.30 6.97
C GLY A 577 20.98 7.40 6.71
N ASN A 578 20.50 8.65 6.86
CA ASN A 578 21.34 9.84 6.80
C ASN A 578 21.15 10.70 8.07
N PRO A 579 22.13 10.75 8.98
CA PRO A 579 22.04 11.50 10.22
C PRO A 579 22.05 13.04 10.05
N LEU A 580 22.26 13.53 8.82
CA LEU A 580 22.28 14.98 8.52
C LEU A 580 20.90 15.51 8.12
N LEU A 581 19.85 14.68 8.18
CA LEU A 581 18.50 15.12 7.88
C LEU A 581 17.97 16.08 8.93
N THR A 582 17.27 17.11 8.45
CA THR A 582 16.62 18.14 9.27
C THR A 582 15.11 18.06 9.18
N GLU A 583 14.43 18.79 10.04
CA GLU A 583 12.97 18.89 10.05
C GLU A 583 12.43 19.48 8.74
N SER A 584 11.22 19.06 8.41
CA SER A 584 10.45 19.58 7.27
C SER A 584 9.21 20.33 7.75
N GLU A 585 8.85 21.39 7.06
CA GLU A 585 7.68 22.22 7.34
C GLU A 585 6.74 22.18 6.13
N ARG A 586 5.47 21.83 6.35
CA ARG A 586 4.51 21.65 5.28
C ARG A 586 3.27 22.49 5.49
N THR A 587 2.86 23.21 4.45
CA THR A 587 1.59 23.94 4.38
C THR A 587 0.74 23.34 3.27
N VAL A 588 -0.50 22.93 3.60
CA VAL A 588 -1.46 22.38 2.63
C VAL A 588 -2.72 23.23 2.64
N THR A 589 -3.11 23.76 1.49
CA THR A 589 -4.39 24.42 1.26
C THR A 589 -5.25 23.52 0.37
N ARG A 590 -6.49 23.26 0.80
CA ARG A 590 -7.40 22.38 0.09
C ARG A 590 -8.77 23.02 -0.05
N VAL A 591 -9.38 22.86 -1.24
CA VAL A 591 -10.78 23.22 -1.52
C VAL A 591 -11.46 22.03 -2.18
N GLY A 592 -12.50 21.51 -1.56
CA GLY A 592 -13.25 20.35 -2.02
C GLY A 592 -14.73 20.70 -2.27
N LEU A 593 -15.26 20.22 -3.39
CA LEU A 593 -16.66 20.31 -3.77
C LEU A 593 -17.22 18.91 -3.97
N THR A 594 -18.32 18.58 -3.29
CA THR A 594 -19.09 17.35 -3.50
C THR A 594 -20.50 17.70 -3.90
N VAL A 595 -20.99 17.12 -5.00
CA VAL A 595 -22.35 17.32 -5.50
C VAL A 595 -23.05 15.98 -5.67
N LYS A 596 -24.22 15.82 -5.03
CA LYS A 596 -25.13 14.68 -5.17
C LYS A 596 -26.43 15.11 -5.83
N PRO A 597 -26.51 15.14 -7.18
CA PRO A 597 -27.68 15.69 -7.87
C PRO A 597 -28.93 14.82 -7.68
N PHE A 598 -28.77 13.52 -7.44
CA PHE A 598 -29.86 12.55 -7.34
C PHE A 598 -29.62 11.56 -6.20
N ASP A 599 -30.72 11.07 -5.62
CA ASP A 599 -30.67 9.94 -4.68
C ASP A 599 -30.73 8.58 -5.39
N LYS A 600 -31.27 8.55 -6.61
CA LYS A 600 -31.33 7.34 -7.48
C LYS A 600 -31.26 7.76 -8.95
N PRO A 601 -30.25 7.29 -9.72
CA PRO A 601 -29.09 6.49 -9.26
C PRO A 601 -28.23 7.25 -8.25
N ASP A 602 -27.50 6.52 -7.40
CA ASP A 602 -26.53 7.13 -6.47
C ASP A 602 -25.35 7.64 -7.28
N LEU A 603 -25.37 8.95 -7.57
CA LEU A 603 -24.35 9.67 -8.33
C LEU A 603 -23.73 10.71 -7.41
N THR A 604 -22.41 10.62 -7.26
CA THR A 604 -21.61 11.60 -6.52
C THR A 604 -20.56 12.19 -7.47
N LEU A 605 -20.54 13.50 -7.60
CA LEU A 605 -19.51 14.27 -8.31
C LEU A 605 -18.59 14.90 -7.26
N THR A 606 -17.30 14.83 -7.47
CA THR A 606 -16.30 15.44 -6.58
C THR A 606 -15.28 16.25 -7.38
N ALA A 607 -14.84 17.37 -6.82
CA ALA A 607 -13.70 18.13 -7.32
C ALA A 607 -12.90 18.63 -6.11
N THR A 608 -11.61 18.38 -6.11
CA THR A 608 -10.71 18.77 -5.03
C THR A 608 -9.47 19.44 -5.60
N TYR A 609 -9.27 20.71 -5.26
CA TYR A 609 -8.03 21.44 -5.50
C TYR A 609 -7.15 21.31 -4.25
N THR A 610 -5.86 21.03 -4.46
CA THR A 610 -4.85 20.95 -3.41
C THR A 610 -3.63 21.72 -3.83
N ASP A 611 -3.16 22.67 -2.99
CA ASP A 611 -1.86 23.34 -3.10
C ASP A 611 -1.04 22.95 -1.87
N ARG A 612 0.15 22.39 -2.10
CA ARG A 612 1.08 21.94 -1.07
C ARG A 612 2.41 22.64 -1.26
N ARG A 613 2.92 23.20 -0.18
CA ARG A 613 4.28 23.71 -0.09
C ARG A 613 4.98 23.03 1.08
N THR A 614 6.19 22.54 0.84
CA THR A 614 7.03 21.92 1.88
C THR A 614 8.40 22.57 1.86
N ASP A 615 8.81 23.15 2.95
CA ASP A 615 10.16 23.67 3.17
C ASP A 615 10.99 22.54 3.82
N ASN A 616 12.23 22.36 3.40
CA ASN A 616 13.15 21.28 3.78
C ASN A 616 12.55 19.86 3.60
N PRO A 617 11.89 19.52 2.47
CA PRO A 617 11.29 18.21 2.31
C PRO A 617 12.34 17.10 2.37
N ILE A 618 12.09 16.08 3.18
CA ILE A 618 12.90 14.86 3.24
C ILE A 618 12.48 13.95 2.09
N ALA A 619 13.42 13.62 1.21
CA ALA A 619 13.17 12.80 0.05
C ALA A 619 14.20 11.66 -0.09
N ALA A 620 13.80 10.58 -0.78
CA ALA A 620 14.76 9.62 -1.30
C ALA A 620 15.74 10.33 -2.25
N PHE A 621 16.99 9.86 -2.31
CA PHE A 621 17.97 10.46 -3.21
C PHE A 621 17.50 10.34 -4.66
N PRO A 622 17.48 11.43 -5.44
CA PRO A 622 16.91 11.45 -6.77
C PRO A 622 17.77 10.69 -7.80
N THR A 623 17.20 10.46 -8.98
CA THR A 623 17.93 9.93 -10.14
C THR A 623 19.09 10.86 -10.50
N PRO A 624 20.27 10.31 -10.86
CA PRO A 624 21.47 11.09 -11.15
C PRO A 624 21.38 11.82 -12.51
N THR A 625 20.58 12.88 -12.56
CA THR A 625 20.62 13.85 -13.66
C THR A 625 21.84 14.74 -13.50
N PRO A 626 22.33 15.42 -14.57
CA PRO A 626 23.49 16.32 -14.47
C PRO A 626 23.30 17.42 -13.42
N GLN A 627 22.07 17.92 -13.23
CA GLN A 627 21.76 18.91 -12.21
C GLN A 627 21.90 18.35 -10.79
N ILE A 628 21.46 17.10 -10.58
CA ILE A 628 21.60 16.41 -9.29
C ILE A 628 23.08 16.10 -9.00
N GLU A 629 23.83 15.66 -10.01
CA GLU A 629 25.25 15.40 -9.84
C GLU A 629 26.03 16.69 -9.53
N ALA A 630 25.68 17.80 -10.19
CA ALA A 630 26.28 19.12 -9.90
C ALA A 630 25.92 19.64 -8.50
N ALA A 631 24.72 19.36 -8.02
CA ALA A 631 24.26 19.73 -6.69
C ALA A 631 24.90 18.91 -5.56
N PHE A 632 25.19 17.64 -5.83
CA PHE A 632 25.67 16.69 -4.82
C PHE A 632 26.89 15.91 -5.31
N PRO A 633 28.02 16.56 -5.69
CA PRO A 633 29.15 15.88 -6.32
C PRO A 633 29.75 14.77 -5.44
N ASP A 634 29.75 14.93 -4.13
CA ASP A 634 30.26 13.95 -3.17
C ASP A 634 29.46 12.64 -3.09
N ARG A 635 28.26 12.61 -3.71
CA ARG A 635 27.41 11.42 -3.76
C ARG A 635 27.72 10.51 -4.94
N PHE A 636 28.52 10.99 -5.88
CA PHE A 636 28.85 10.29 -7.11
C PHE A 636 30.36 10.01 -7.18
N LEU A 637 30.70 8.75 -7.26
CA LEU A 637 32.09 8.35 -7.46
C LEU A 637 32.27 7.89 -8.89
N ARG A 638 33.15 8.62 -9.61
CA ARG A 638 33.60 8.25 -10.95
C ARG A 638 35.05 7.72 -10.89
N ASP A 639 35.39 6.79 -11.74
CA ASP A 639 36.78 6.34 -11.89
C ASP A 639 37.61 7.33 -12.76
N ALA A 640 38.87 6.99 -12.98
CA ALA A 640 39.79 7.83 -13.76
C ALA A 640 39.34 8.06 -15.21
N SER A 641 38.55 7.14 -15.78
CA SER A 641 37.95 7.28 -17.12
C SER A 641 36.66 8.13 -17.13
N GLY A 642 36.25 8.62 -15.99
CA GLY A 642 35.00 9.35 -15.82
C GLY A 642 33.75 8.45 -15.75
N ALA A 643 33.90 7.13 -15.74
CA ALA A 643 32.77 6.21 -15.61
C ALA A 643 32.18 6.22 -14.18
N LEU A 644 30.86 6.31 -14.06
CA LEU A 644 30.19 6.27 -12.77
C LEU A 644 30.24 4.84 -12.20
N ILE A 645 30.84 4.69 -11.00
CA ILE A 645 31.04 3.39 -10.34
C ILE A 645 30.30 3.24 -9.02
N GLN A 646 29.94 4.34 -8.37
CA GLN A 646 29.17 4.31 -7.12
C GLN A 646 28.25 5.51 -7.00
N VAL A 647 27.06 5.29 -6.42
CA VAL A 647 26.08 6.33 -6.07
C VAL A 647 25.68 6.15 -4.61
N ASP A 648 25.77 7.24 -3.82
CA ASP A 648 25.21 7.30 -2.48
C ASP A 648 23.74 7.73 -2.54
N GLY A 649 22.84 6.77 -2.48
CA GLY A 649 21.39 6.94 -2.58
C GLY A 649 20.68 7.17 -1.24
N ARG A 650 21.39 7.55 -0.16
CA ARG A 650 20.76 7.84 1.14
C ARG A 650 19.88 9.10 1.07
N PRO A 651 18.79 9.18 1.84
CA PRO A 651 17.85 10.30 1.79
C PRO A 651 18.51 11.65 2.08
N ILE A 652 17.91 12.72 1.56
CA ILE A 652 18.35 14.11 1.68
C ILE A 652 17.19 15.05 1.99
N ASN A 653 17.49 16.26 2.46
CA ASN A 653 16.57 17.38 2.41
C ASN A 653 16.81 18.19 1.15
N PHE A 654 15.76 18.60 0.46
CA PHE A 654 15.76 19.67 -0.52
C PHE A 654 15.44 21.01 0.17
N ALA A 655 15.67 22.15 -0.50
CA ALA A 655 15.32 23.43 0.09
C ALA A 655 13.81 23.66 0.15
N ASN A 656 13.10 23.38 -0.96
CA ASN A 656 11.66 23.60 -1.04
C ASN A 656 11.03 22.64 -2.07
N ALA A 657 9.79 22.26 -1.83
CA ALA A 657 8.97 21.57 -2.83
C ALA A 657 7.57 22.18 -2.87
N ARG A 658 7.04 22.39 -4.06
CA ARG A 658 5.68 22.89 -4.27
C ARG A 658 4.95 22.02 -5.27
N SER A 659 3.73 21.58 -4.88
CA SER A 659 2.81 20.87 -5.78
C SER A 659 1.41 21.48 -5.74
N SER A 660 0.77 21.60 -6.90
CA SER A 660 -0.64 21.96 -6.96
C SER A 660 -1.37 21.15 -8.00
N GLN A 661 -2.56 20.65 -7.64
CA GLN A 661 -3.34 19.77 -8.49
C GLN A 661 -4.85 19.96 -8.29
N LEU A 662 -5.61 19.64 -9.33
CA LEU A 662 -7.06 19.49 -9.30
C LEU A 662 -7.42 18.04 -9.62
N ARG A 663 -8.03 17.34 -8.68
CA ARG A 663 -8.61 16.02 -8.90
C ARG A 663 -10.13 16.14 -8.94
N TRP A 664 -10.76 15.71 -10.02
CA TRP A 664 -12.21 15.72 -10.17
C TRP A 664 -12.70 14.44 -10.83
N GLY A 665 -13.96 14.12 -10.57
CA GLY A 665 -14.53 12.89 -11.10
C GLY A 665 -15.91 12.59 -10.57
N PHE A 666 -16.38 11.40 -10.89
CA PHE A 666 -17.68 10.93 -10.44
C PHE A 666 -17.64 9.45 -10.04
N ASN A 667 -18.57 9.11 -9.18
CA ASN A 667 -18.89 7.75 -8.79
C ASN A 667 -20.39 7.53 -8.91
N MET A 668 -20.82 6.44 -9.58
CA MET A 668 -22.22 6.11 -9.82
C MET A 668 -22.47 4.64 -9.53
N SER A 669 -23.53 4.33 -8.77
CA SER A 669 -23.98 2.97 -8.48
C SER A 669 -25.45 2.80 -8.85
N ILE A 670 -25.75 1.80 -9.69
CA ILE A 670 -27.10 1.48 -10.16
C ILE A 670 -27.48 0.08 -9.65
N PRO A 671 -28.55 -0.06 -8.85
CA PRO A 671 -29.03 -1.37 -8.43
C PRO A 671 -29.70 -2.10 -9.60
N LEU A 672 -29.32 -3.37 -9.79
CA LEU A 672 -29.93 -4.27 -10.77
C LEU A 672 -30.83 -5.30 -10.09
N LYS A 673 -31.97 -5.59 -10.67
CA LYS A 673 -32.86 -6.66 -10.18
C LYS A 673 -32.31 -8.01 -10.61
N SER A 674 -32.13 -8.94 -9.66
CA SER A 674 -31.76 -10.32 -9.99
C SER A 674 -32.91 -11.06 -10.67
N SER A 675 -32.58 -12.16 -11.37
CA SER A 675 -33.59 -13.05 -11.99
C SER A 675 -34.61 -13.56 -10.95
N ILE A 676 -34.17 -13.83 -9.73
CA ILE A 676 -35.01 -14.25 -8.61
C ILE A 676 -35.93 -13.09 -8.17
N GLN A 677 -35.42 -11.88 -8.06
CA GLN A 677 -36.25 -10.73 -7.71
C GLN A 677 -37.32 -10.44 -8.75
N LYS A 678 -36.94 -10.51 -10.04
CA LYS A 678 -37.89 -10.36 -11.17
C LYS A 678 -39.00 -11.43 -11.09
N LYS A 679 -38.64 -12.69 -10.83
CA LYS A 679 -39.65 -13.76 -10.66
C LYS A 679 -40.55 -13.56 -9.45
N ILE A 680 -40.01 -13.08 -8.31
CA ILE A 680 -40.80 -12.79 -7.11
C ILE A 680 -41.75 -11.61 -7.39
N GLU A 681 -41.29 -10.58 -8.07
CA GLU A 681 -42.12 -9.43 -8.44
C GLU A 681 -43.24 -9.85 -9.39
N ALA A 682 -42.93 -10.56 -10.49
CA ALA A 682 -43.90 -11.08 -11.42
C ALA A 682 -44.92 -11.99 -10.73
N TRP A 683 -44.48 -12.85 -9.80
CA TRP A 683 -45.41 -13.70 -9.01
C TRP A 683 -46.31 -12.88 -8.10
N ARG A 684 -45.80 -11.80 -7.49
CA ARG A 684 -46.61 -10.89 -6.67
C ARG A 684 -47.58 -10.05 -7.48
N GLU A 685 -47.17 -9.53 -8.63
CA GLU A 685 -48.01 -8.77 -9.56
C GLU A 685 -49.14 -9.63 -10.15
N ALA A 686 -48.88 -10.93 -10.34
CA ALA A 686 -49.90 -11.89 -10.75
C ALA A 686 -50.89 -12.30 -9.62
N GLY A 687 -50.83 -11.63 -8.45
CA GLY A 687 -51.70 -11.94 -7.30
C GLY A 687 -51.37 -13.27 -6.63
N GLY A 688 -50.16 -13.79 -6.80
CA GLY A 688 -49.74 -15.12 -6.37
C GLY A 688 -49.87 -15.37 -4.89
N LYS A 689 -50.64 -16.39 -4.53
CA LYS A 689 -50.78 -16.90 -3.17
C LYS A 689 -49.59 -17.78 -2.81
N ARG A 690 -49.32 -17.93 -1.51
CA ARG A 690 -48.14 -18.70 -1.03
C ARG A 690 -48.20 -20.17 -1.47
N GLU A 691 -49.42 -20.67 -1.70
CA GLU A 691 -49.71 -22.03 -2.15
C GLU A 691 -49.30 -22.25 -3.62
N ASP A 692 -49.42 -21.22 -4.46
CA ASP A 692 -49.10 -21.23 -5.90
C ASP A 692 -47.65 -20.78 -6.20
N MET A 693 -46.79 -20.67 -5.18
CA MET A 693 -45.41 -20.24 -5.38
C MET A 693 -44.64 -21.30 -6.17
N PRO A 694 -43.95 -20.93 -7.25
CA PRO A 694 -43.08 -21.83 -8.02
C PRO A 694 -42.09 -22.58 -7.13
N ALA A 695 -41.83 -23.84 -7.47
CA ALA A 695 -41.02 -24.75 -6.65
C ALA A 695 -39.60 -24.23 -6.41
N ASP A 696 -39.02 -23.54 -7.37
CA ASP A 696 -37.71 -22.89 -7.29
C ASP A 696 -37.74 -21.71 -6.29
N LEU A 697 -38.81 -20.91 -6.29
CA LEU A 697 -38.99 -19.81 -5.33
C LEU A 697 -39.30 -20.35 -3.93
N ARG A 698 -40.05 -21.40 -3.82
CA ARG A 698 -40.42 -22.09 -2.55
C ARG A 698 -39.17 -22.68 -1.88
N ALA A 699 -38.27 -23.29 -2.65
CA ALA A 699 -37.02 -23.85 -2.17
C ALA A 699 -36.08 -22.75 -1.63
N ILE A 700 -35.99 -21.63 -2.32
CA ILE A 700 -35.16 -20.47 -1.91
C ILE A 700 -35.71 -19.80 -0.64
N MET A 701 -37.03 -19.62 -0.53
CA MET A 701 -37.67 -19.01 0.65
C MET A 701 -37.73 -19.97 1.85
N GLY A 702 -37.86 -21.26 1.61
CA GLY A 702 -37.87 -22.33 2.63
C GLY A 702 -36.50 -22.50 3.30
N ASN A 703 -35.42 -22.41 2.55
CA ASN A 703 -34.07 -22.45 3.09
C ASN A 703 -33.74 -21.22 3.95
N ARG A 704 -34.26 -20.02 3.60
CA ARG A 704 -34.08 -18.79 4.41
C ARG A 704 -34.76 -18.88 5.79
N ARG A 705 -35.77 -19.74 5.97
CA ARG A 705 -36.41 -19.97 7.26
C ARG A 705 -35.60 -20.90 8.16
N ARG A 706 -34.81 -21.81 7.58
CA ARG A 706 -33.89 -22.67 8.34
C ARG A 706 -32.65 -21.91 8.80
N GLU A 707 -32.26 -20.84 8.10
CA GLU A 707 -31.15 -19.94 8.51
C GLU A 707 -31.57 -18.96 9.63
N ARG A 708 -32.88 -18.70 9.82
CA ARG A 708 -33.44 -18.10 11.04
C ARG A 708 -33.84 -19.25 11.95
N GLY A 709 -32.94 -19.68 12.81
CA GLY A 709 -33.27 -20.62 13.89
C GLY A 709 -34.51 -20.16 14.66
N PRO A 710 -35.37 -21.07 15.14
CA PRO A 710 -36.57 -20.68 15.90
C PRO A 710 -36.13 -19.89 17.14
N GLU A 711 -36.60 -18.66 17.24
CA GLU A 711 -36.58 -17.93 18.51
C GLU A 711 -37.47 -18.72 19.50
N GLY A 712 -36.85 -19.21 20.55
CA GLY A 712 -37.48 -19.55 21.81
C GLY A 712 -38.51 -20.71 21.78
N GLN A 713 -38.05 -21.95 21.64
CA GLN A 713 -38.70 -23.08 22.32
C GLN A 713 -37.55 -23.88 22.97
N VAL A 714 -37.49 -23.74 24.29
CA VAL A 714 -36.79 -24.68 25.17
C VAL A 714 -37.48 -26.05 25.01
N PRO A 715 -36.77 -27.13 24.67
CA PRO A 715 -37.37 -28.48 24.69
C PRO A 715 -37.73 -28.79 26.16
N PRO A 716 -38.89 -29.38 26.44
CA PRO A 716 -39.15 -29.87 27.77
C PRO A 716 -38.21 -31.05 28.05
N ASN A 717 -37.50 -30.96 29.15
CA ASN A 717 -36.66 -32.01 29.72
C ASN A 717 -37.45 -33.30 29.84
N GLN A 718 -37.07 -34.35 29.11
CA GLN A 718 -37.41 -35.73 29.43
C GLN A 718 -36.47 -36.21 30.55
N ALA A 719 -36.81 -35.86 31.78
CA ALA A 719 -36.25 -36.49 32.93
C ALA A 719 -37.18 -36.19 34.12
N ASP A 720 -38.31 -36.86 34.20
CA ASP A 720 -39.03 -37.14 35.46
C ASP A 720 -40.15 -38.15 35.14
N ARG A 721 -39.71 -39.38 34.98
CA ARG A 721 -40.55 -40.56 35.30
C ARG A 721 -39.67 -41.41 36.21
N GLU A 722 -39.84 -41.22 37.46
CA GLU A 722 -39.83 -42.23 38.56
C GLU A 722 -39.49 -41.50 39.84
N ARG A 723 -40.48 -41.16 40.60
CA ARG A 723 -40.72 -41.51 41.99
C ARG A 723 -41.90 -40.76 42.58
N GLY A 724 -42.82 -41.55 43.01
CA GLY A 724 -44.01 -41.07 43.66
C GLY A 724 -43.81 -40.58 45.09
N GLY A 725 -44.85 -39.91 45.60
CA GLY A 725 -45.13 -39.99 47.02
C GLY A 725 -45.16 -38.66 47.76
N GLN A 726 -46.37 -38.27 48.10
CA GLN A 726 -46.79 -37.63 49.35
C GLN A 726 -46.75 -36.09 49.48
N ALA A 727 -47.95 -35.56 49.45
CA ALA A 727 -48.64 -34.70 50.39
C ALA A 727 -47.93 -33.64 51.21
N GLY A 728 -48.48 -32.42 51.19
CA GLY A 728 -48.25 -31.41 52.20
C GLY A 728 -48.91 -30.04 51.81
N GLU A 729 -49.94 -29.75 52.46
CA GLU A 729 -50.80 -28.53 52.47
C GLU A 729 -50.07 -27.21 52.67
N GLY A 730 -50.72 -26.16 52.17
CA GLY A 730 -50.66 -24.87 52.85
C GLY A 730 -50.86 -23.63 52.00
N ARG A 731 -52.08 -23.21 51.82
CA ARG A 731 -52.67 -21.85 51.90
C ARG A 731 -51.83 -20.67 51.47
N GLY A 732 -52.29 -19.83 50.58
CA GLY A 732 -53.32 -18.82 50.55
C GLY A 732 -52.78 -17.66 49.75
N GLY A 733 -53.41 -16.90 48.99
CA GLY A 733 -54.68 -16.29 48.88
C GLY A 733 -54.61 -15.31 47.73
N GLY A 734 -55.59 -15.29 46.94
CA GLY A 734 -55.79 -14.41 45.79
C GLY A 734 -56.10 -12.93 46.18
N PRO A 735 -56.85 -12.16 45.40
CA PRO A 735 -57.44 -12.32 44.08
C PRO A 735 -57.35 -11.03 43.22
N GLY A 736 -57.77 -11.06 42.02
CA GLY A 736 -58.29 -9.90 41.30
C GLY A 736 -57.90 -9.75 39.85
N GLY A 737 -58.83 -10.18 38.98
CA GLY A 737 -58.90 -9.84 37.56
C GLY A 737 -59.53 -8.43 37.42
N PRO A 738 -60.24 -8.12 36.33
CA PRO A 738 -60.17 -8.64 34.92
C PRO A 738 -60.21 -7.51 33.89
N GLY A 739 -60.03 -7.84 32.65
CA GLY A 739 -60.89 -7.20 31.65
C GLY A 739 -60.24 -6.34 30.59
N GLY A 740 -60.57 -6.70 29.39
CA GLY A 740 -61.02 -5.81 28.30
C GLY A 740 -59.92 -5.33 27.38
N GLY A 741 -59.83 -5.72 26.15
CA GLY A 741 -60.78 -5.67 25.08
C GLY A 741 -60.77 -4.34 24.37
N GLY A 742 -60.34 -4.30 23.10
CA GLY A 742 -60.90 -3.26 22.25
C GLY A 742 -59.97 -2.67 21.20
N PHE A 743 -60.10 -3.12 19.98
CA PHE A 743 -60.28 -2.38 18.72
C PHE A 743 -59.44 -1.09 18.43
N GLY A 744 -58.59 -1.10 17.34
CA GLY A 744 -58.98 -0.44 16.08
C GLY A 744 -58.64 1.03 15.98
N GLY A 745 -57.73 1.36 15.08
CA GLY A 745 -57.50 2.72 14.61
C GLY A 745 -56.50 2.78 13.47
N ARG A 746 -57.01 2.75 12.23
CA ARG A 746 -56.24 3.14 11.06
C ARG A 746 -56.11 4.66 11.02
N GLY A 747 -54.89 5.19 10.92
CA GLY A 747 -54.58 6.57 10.52
C GLY A 747 -53.42 6.57 9.55
N PRO A 748 -53.43 7.33 8.43
CA PRO A 748 -52.38 7.37 7.42
C PRO A 748 -51.36 8.43 7.79
N GLY A 749 -50.17 8.04 8.12
CA GLY A 749 -49.02 8.91 8.34
C GLY A 749 -47.82 8.41 7.58
N GLY A 750 -47.39 9.16 6.54
CA GLY A 750 -46.22 8.88 5.75
C GLY A 750 -44.95 8.93 6.60
N GLY A 751 -44.32 7.78 6.79
CA GLY A 751 -43.02 7.67 7.41
C GLY A 751 -42.00 7.22 6.37
N PHE A 752 -41.00 8.01 6.15
CA PHE A 752 -39.79 7.61 5.41
C PHE A 752 -39.07 6.50 6.18
N GLY A 753 -39.49 5.27 5.96
CA GLY A 753 -38.85 4.09 6.45
C GLY A 753 -38.04 3.43 5.34
N GLY A 754 -36.76 3.47 5.41
CA GLY A 754 -35.87 2.70 4.53
C GLY A 754 -36.26 1.21 4.52
N GLY A 755 -36.73 0.73 3.36
CA GLY A 755 -37.39 -0.56 3.18
C GLY A 755 -36.57 -1.76 3.61
N ARG A 756 -36.87 -2.29 4.78
CA ARG A 756 -36.64 -3.70 5.11
C ARG A 756 -37.71 -4.57 4.45
N GLY A 757 -37.70 -4.64 3.12
CA GLY A 757 -38.49 -5.66 2.41
C GLY A 757 -37.83 -7.04 2.59
N PRO A 758 -38.61 -8.14 2.67
CA PRO A 758 -38.10 -9.52 2.78
C PRO A 758 -37.44 -10.00 1.47
N GLY A 759 -36.64 -9.19 0.82
CA GLY A 759 -35.98 -9.42 -0.47
C GLY A 759 -34.55 -8.89 -0.57
N GLY A 760 -33.99 -8.25 0.46
CA GLY A 760 -32.76 -7.47 0.40
C GLY A 760 -31.43 -8.23 0.33
N GLY A 761 -31.33 -9.33 -0.37
CA GLY A 761 -30.08 -10.10 -0.40
C GLY A 761 -29.58 -10.58 -1.75
N GLY A 762 -30.19 -10.23 -2.88
CA GLY A 762 -29.87 -10.85 -4.15
C GLY A 762 -29.86 -9.93 -5.38
N GLY A 763 -29.87 -8.63 -5.21
CA GLY A 763 -29.79 -7.67 -6.32
C GLY A 763 -28.37 -7.55 -6.85
N GLY A 764 -28.24 -7.40 -8.19
CA GLY A 764 -26.97 -7.06 -8.83
C GLY A 764 -26.66 -5.57 -8.69
N ARG A 765 -25.49 -5.19 -9.17
CA ARG A 765 -24.99 -3.80 -9.20
C ARG A 765 -24.28 -3.52 -10.51
N LEU A 766 -24.42 -2.31 -10.97
CA LEU A 766 -23.61 -1.70 -11.99
C LEU A 766 -22.93 -0.47 -11.37
N GLN A 767 -21.62 -0.40 -11.44
CA GLN A 767 -20.81 0.64 -10.80
C GLN A 767 -19.89 1.27 -11.84
N PHE A 768 -19.77 2.58 -11.78
CA PHE A 768 -18.85 3.36 -12.60
C PHE A 768 -18.17 4.39 -11.71
N ALA A 769 -16.88 4.53 -11.84
CA ALA A 769 -16.13 5.62 -11.27
C ALA A 769 -15.09 6.10 -12.28
N LEU A 770 -14.92 7.40 -12.41
CA LEU A 770 -13.88 8.02 -13.23
C LEU A 770 -13.35 9.24 -12.52
N PHE A 771 -12.04 9.31 -12.38
CA PHE A 771 -11.32 10.43 -11.78
C PHE A 771 -10.22 10.89 -12.70
N HIS A 772 -10.10 12.22 -12.86
CA HIS A 772 -9.03 12.88 -13.57
C HIS A 772 -8.25 13.75 -12.60
N THR A 773 -6.92 13.61 -12.60
CA THR A 773 -6.00 14.47 -11.87
C THR A 773 -5.26 15.35 -12.88
N TRP A 774 -5.26 16.66 -12.65
CA TRP A 774 -4.53 17.64 -13.44
C TRP A 774 -3.53 18.35 -12.52
N HIS A 775 -2.23 18.17 -12.80
CA HIS A 775 -1.13 18.81 -12.10
C HIS A 775 -0.81 20.15 -12.75
N PHE A 776 -0.81 21.20 -11.94
CA PHE A 776 -0.50 22.57 -12.40
C PHE A 776 0.96 22.95 -12.11
N ILE A 777 1.45 22.53 -10.93
CA ILE A 777 2.80 22.83 -10.43
C ILE A 777 3.34 21.57 -9.78
N GLU A 778 4.54 21.16 -10.13
CA GLU A 778 5.34 20.14 -9.45
C GLU A 778 6.80 20.57 -9.53
N ARG A 779 7.25 21.34 -8.55
CA ARG A 779 8.59 21.95 -8.51
C ARG A 779 9.32 21.60 -7.25
N ILE A 780 10.64 21.42 -7.38
CA ILE A 780 11.56 21.15 -6.27
C ILE A 780 12.75 22.09 -6.41
N GLU A 781 13.02 22.87 -5.39
CA GLU A 781 14.26 23.62 -5.24
C GLU A 781 15.27 22.76 -4.48
N ILE A 782 16.37 22.43 -5.12
CA ILE A 782 17.46 21.65 -4.51
C ILE A 782 18.18 22.51 -3.49
N ASP A 783 18.63 23.68 -3.96
CA ASP A 783 19.35 24.71 -3.22
C ASP A 783 19.00 26.08 -3.81
N SER A 784 19.11 27.15 -3.03
CA SER A 784 18.80 28.52 -3.47
C SER A 784 19.73 29.06 -4.59
N SER A 785 20.84 28.39 -4.83
CA SER A 785 21.84 28.77 -5.84
C SER A 785 21.63 28.05 -7.19
N LEU A 786 20.76 27.03 -7.24
CA LEU A 786 20.51 26.21 -8.42
C LEU A 786 19.09 26.47 -8.99
N PRO A 787 18.87 26.26 -10.29
CA PRO A 787 17.54 26.29 -10.85
C PRO A 787 16.63 25.25 -10.18
N ALA A 788 15.36 25.61 -9.97
CA ALA A 788 14.37 24.67 -9.47
C ALA A 788 14.07 23.61 -10.51
N LEU A 789 13.96 22.36 -10.09
CA LEU A 789 13.49 21.27 -10.94
C LEU A 789 11.99 21.43 -11.23
N ASP A 790 11.59 21.44 -12.48
CA ASP A 790 10.17 21.41 -12.92
C ASP A 790 9.81 20.00 -13.40
N LEU A 791 9.22 19.19 -12.53
CA LEU A 791 8.91 17.80 -12.81
C LEU A 791 7.83 17.61 -13.90
N LEU A 792 7.10 18.67 -14.22
CA LEU A 792 6.14 18.68 -15.35
C LEU A 792 6.78 19.03 -16.67
N ASP A 793 8.02 19.53 -16.67
CA ASP A 793 8.69 20.07 -17.86
C ASP A 793 10.19 19.80 -17.90
N GLY A 794 10.56 18.52 -18.00
CA GLY A 794 11.93 18.10 -18.30
C GLY A 794 12.77 17.62 -17.12
N ASP A 795 12.29 17.72 -15.88
CA ASP A 795 13.02 17.22 -14.72
C ASP A 795 12.38 15.96 -14.12
N ALA A 796 13.17 15.19 -13.40
CA ALA A 796 12.72 13.99 -12.69
C ALA A 796 13.48 13.75 -11.39
N THR A 797 12.80 13.20 -10.41
CA THR A 797 13.40 12.73 -9.15
C THR A 797 13.51 11.23 -9.04
N ASN A 798 12.98 10.50 -10.01
CA ASN A 798 13.00 9.03 -10.02
C ASN A 798 13.21 8.49 -11.45
N SER A 799 13.47 7.20 -11.56
CA SER A 799 13.72 6.53 -12.84
C SER A 799 12.46 6.29 -13.70
N ASN A 800 11.27 6.72 -13.25
CA ASN A 800 10.03 6.53 -14.01
C ASN A 800 9.70 7.73 -14.91
N GLY A 801 10.57 8.73 -14.98
CA GLY A 801 10.40 9.96 -15.73
C GLY A 801 9.91 11.12 -14.87
N GLY A 802 9.52 12.24 -15.53
CA GLY A 802 8.89 13.38 -14.88
C GLY A 802 7.48 13.07 -14.39
N GLN A 803 6.85 14.03 -13.70
CA GLN A 803 5.46 13.89 -13.26
C GLN A 803 4.50 14.06 -14.45
N PRO A 804 3.59 13.11 -14.71
CA PRO A 804 2.55 13.29 -15.71
C PRO A 804 1.64 14.46 -15.37
N ARG A 805 1.36 15.33 -16.35
CA ARG A 805 0.48 16.48 -16.16
C ARG A 805 -0.99 16.06 -16.00
N HIS A 806 -1.38 14.95 -16.65
CA HIS A 806 -2.73 14.41 -16.61
C HIS A 806 -2.71 12.91 -16.30
N GLU A 807 -3.55 12.51 -15.35
CA GLU A 807 -3.78 11.12 -14.98
C GLU A 807 -5.27 10.82 -14.96
N LEU A 808 -5.67 9.65 -15.44
CA LEU A 808 -7.05 9.15 -15.42
C LEU A 808 -7.10 7.82 -14.67
N GLN A 809 -8.07 7.69 -13.77
CA GLN A 809 -8.37 6.44 -13.07
C GLN A 809 -9.84 6.10 -13.28
N GLY A 810 -10.11 4.96 -13.93
CA GLY A 810 -11.45 4.48 -14.22
C GLY A 810 -11.73 3.15 -13.56
N GLN A 811 -12.95 2.95 -13.08
CA GLN A 811 -13.42 1.68 -12.56
C GLN A 811 -14.80 1.36 -13.10
N PHE A 812 -14.99 0.16 -13.58
CA PHE A 812 -16.26 -0.39 -14.01
C PHE A 812 -16.53 -1.69 -13.26
N GLY A 813 -17.72 -1.86 -12.69
CA GLY A 813 -18.14 -3.06 -11.98
C GLY A 813 -19.52 -3.50 -12.41
N TYR A 814 -19.66 -4.79 -12.74
CA TYR A 814 -20.94 -5.44 -12.98
C TYR A 814 -21.06 -6.67 -12.09
N SER A 815 -22.17 -6.83 -11.42
CA SER A 815 -22.48 -8.07 -10.71
C SER A 815 -23.97 -8.36 -10.78
N ASN A 816 -24.34 -9.60 -11.09
CA ASN A 816 -25.73 -10.06 -11.03
C ASN A 816 -25.80 -11.60 -10.97
N ASN A 817 -26.77 -12.14 -10.21
CA ASN A 817 -27.03 -13.60 -10.11
C ASN A 817 -25.78 -14.43 -9.72
N GLY A 818 -24.87 -13.88 -8.94
CA GLY A 818 -23.66 -14.56 -8.49
C GLY A 818 -22.47 -14.48 -9.46
N LEU A 819 -22.66 -13.94 -10.66
CA LEU A 819 -21.59 -13.64 -11.61
C LEU A 819 -21.25 -12.17 -11.59
N GLY A 820 -20.00 -11.84 -11.85
CA GLY A 820 -19.60 -10.45 -12.00
C GLY A 820 -18.27 -10.28 -12.72
N ALA A 821 -18.06 -9.05 -13.15
CA ALA A 821 -16.85 -8.58 -13.77
C ALA A 821 -16.48 -7.21 -13.18
N ARG A 822 -15.21 -6.96 -12.99
CA ARG A 822 -14.67 -5.67 -12.59
C ARG A 822 -13.48 -5.34 -13.47
N MET A 823 -13.40 -4.11 -13.91
CA MET A 823 -12.33 -3.58 -14.74
C MET A 823 -11.82 -2.28 -14.10
N SER A 824 -10.52 -2.14 -13.96
CA SER A 824 -9.84 -0.90 -13.65
C SER A 824 -9.00 -0.45 -14.83
N VAL A 825 -8.92 0.86 -15.00
CA VAL A 825 -8.15 1.51 -16.05
C VAL A 825 -7.35 2.63 -15.41
N GLU A 826 -6.04 2.63 -15.64
CA GLU A 826 -5.15 3.72 -15.26
C GLU A 826 -4.45 4.22 -16.51
N TRP A 827 -4.44 5.54 -16.67
CA TRP A 827 -3.77 6.20 -17.79
C TRP A 827 -3.03 7.44 -17.31
N GLN A 828 -1.83 7.61 -17.85
CA GLN A 828 -1.01 8.80 -17.65
C GLN A 828 -0.48 9.32 -19.00
N ASN A 829 -0.35 10.64 -19.13
CA ASN A 829 0.24 11.22 -20.33
C ASN A 829 1.76 11.04 -20.36
N ALA A 830 2.34 11.23 -21.56
CA ALA A 830 3.78 11.21 -21.77
C ALA A 830 4.51 12.29 -20.95
N THR A 831 5.76 11.97 -20.58
CA THR A 831 6.69 12.90 -19.89
C THR A 831 8.05 12.90 -20.59
N ARG A 832 8.93 13.81 -20.22
CA ARG A 832 10.31 13.85 -20.67
C ARG A 832 11.25 14.15 -19.51
N VAL A 833 12.51 13.79 -19.70
CA VAL A 833 13.60 14.14 -18.79
C VAL A 833 14.75 14.68 -19.62
N ASP A 834 15.09 15.94 -19.41
CA ASP A 834 16.13 16.64 -20.15
C ASP A 834 17.50 16.38 -19.49
N GLY A 835 18.46 15.85 -20.24
CA GLY A 835 19.80 15.51 -19.76
C GLY A 835 20.88 16.56 -20.04
N ALA A 836 20.49 17.75 -20.50
CA ALA A 836 21.43 18.74 -20.99
C ALA A 836 22.11 19.58 -19.88
N LEU A 837 23.34 19.26 -19.55
CA LEU A 837 24.34 20.23 -19.07
C LEU A 837 25.61 20.01 -19.90
N GLY A 838 25.86 20.90 -20.88
CA GLY A 838 27.17 20.98 -21.51
C GLY A 838 27.35 20.30 -22.87
N GLY A 839 26.30 20.10 -23.69
CA GLY A 839 26.47 19.89 -25.11
C GLY A 839 26.18 18.49 -25.68
N ASN A 840 25.91 17.50 -24.86
CA ASN A 840 25.30 16.25 -25.33
C ASN A 840 23.83 16.26 -24.91
N ASP A 841 22.94 16.30 -25.88
CA ASP A 841 21.52 16.22 -25.61
C ASP A 841 21.14 14.75 -25.33
N THR A 842 20.91 14.43 -24.07
CA THR A 842 20.55 13.06 -23.61
C THR A 842 19.11 13.01 -23.10
N THR A 843 18.23 13.76 -23.77
CA THR A 843 16.80 13.82 -23.42
C THR A 843 16.13 12.46 -23.56
N LEU A 844 15.45 12.02 -22.53
CA LEU A 844 14.64 10.81 -22.52
C LEU A 844 13.15 11.15 -22.62
N ARG A 845 12.46 10.48 -23.51
CA ARG A 845 11.01 10.63 -23.72
C ARG A 845 10.29 9.38 -23.24
N PHE A 846 9.42 9.57 -22.27
CA PHE A 846 8.57 8.53 -21.69
C PHE A 846 7.21 8.62 -22.36
N GLY A 847 6.81 7.55 -23.06
CA GLY A 847 5.51 7.48 -23.73
C GLY A 847 4.35 7.51 -22.74
N SER A 848 3.14 7.82 -23.22
CA SER A 848 1.94 7.65 -22.41
C SER A 848 1.72 6.17 -22.08
N LEU A 849 1.19 5.88 -20.90
CA LEU A 849 0.92 4.51 -20.44
C LEU A 849 -0.55 4.36 -20.09
N ALA A 850 -1.18 3.30 -20.59
CA ALA A 850 -2.53 2.89 -20.19
C ALA A 850 -2.50 1.43 -19.76
N THR A 851 -2.86 1.12 -18.52
CA THR A 851 -3.01 -0.24 -18.02
C THR A 851 -4.48 -0.53 -17.75
N VAL A 852 -4.88 -1.75 -18.02
CA VAL A 852 -6.24 -2.22 -17.80
C VAL A 852 -6.19 -3.55 -17.08
N ASP A 853 -6.85 -3.64 -15.92
CA ASP A 853 -6.98 -4.86 -15.16
C ASP A 853 -8.42 -5.38 -15.24
N LEU A 854 -8.56 -6.69 -15.26
CA LEU A 854 -9.85 -7.36 -15.34
C LEU A 854 -9.96 -8.45 -14.28
N ARG A 855 -11.00 -8.39 -13.48
CA ARG A 855 -11.37 -9.44 -12.53
C ARG A 855 -12.74 -10.02 -12.88
N LEU A 856 -12.80 -11.29 -13.19
CA LEU A 856 -14.02 -12.05 -13.37
C LEU A 856 -14.27 -12.91 -12.14
N PHE A 857 -15.52 -13.01 -11.67
CA PHE A 857 -15.82 -13.81 -10.49
C PHE A 857 -17.17 -14.51 -10.56
N ALA A 858 -17.25 -15.64 -9.88
CA ALA A 858 -18.45 -16.43 -9.70
C ALA A 858 -18.65 -16.75 -8.21
N ASN A 859 -19.66 -16.17 -7.59
CA ASN A 859 -20.14 -16.53 -6.26
C ASN A 859 -21.05 -17.76 -6.36
N LEU A 860 -20.48 -18.95 -6.33
CA LEU A 860 -21.18 -20.21 -6.54
C LEU A 860 -22.29 -20.44 -5.51
N GLY A 861 -22.08 -19.94 -4.29
CA GLY A 861 -23.09 -19.97 -3.22
C GLY A 861 -24.38 -19.17 -3.52
N GLN A 862 -24.32 -18.22 -4.48
CA GLN A 862 -25.48 -17.43 -4.91
C GLN A 862 -26.22 -18.05 -6.10
N MET A 863 -25.82 -19.25 -6.57
CA MET A 863 -26.42 -20.01 -7.65
C MET A 863 -27.26 -21.16 -7.10
N PRO A 864 -28.56 -21.01 -6.83
CA PRO A 864 -29.36 -21.98 -6.06
C PRO A 864 -29.41 -23.35 -6.70
N THR A 865 -29.51 -23.40 -8.03
CA THR A 865 -29.55 -24.69 -8.78
C THR A 865 -28.24 -25.47 -8.70
N LEU A 866 -27.11 -24.77 -8.64
CA LEU A 866 -25.79 -25.35 -8.50
C LEU A 866 -25.56 -25.85 -7.05
N VAL A 867 -25.96 -25.05 -6.07
CA VAL A 867 -25.84 -25.40 -4.65
C VAL A 867 -26.77 -26.58 -4.27
N GLN A 868 -27.95 -26.71 -4.91
CA GLN A 868 -28.82 -27.88 -4.71
C GLN A 868 -28.18 -29.17 -5.21
N LYS A 869 -27.48 -29.11 -6.35
CA LYS A 869 -26.78 -30.29 -6.91
C LYS A 869 -25.48 -30.58 -6.15
N HIS A 870 -24.81 -29.56 -5.72
CA HIS A 870 -23.49 -29.62 -5.08
C HIS A 870 -23.45 -28.77 -3.82
N PRO A 871 -23.94 -29.25 -2.66
CA PRO A 871 -24.03 -28.48 -1.41
C PRO A 871 -22.67 -27.91 -0.92
N PHE A 872 -21.57 -28.56 -1.26
CA PHE A 872 -20.22 -28.11 -0.97
C PHE A 872 -19.94 -26.70 -1.53
N LEU A 873 -20.55 -26.31 -2.65
CA LEU A 873 -20.35 -25.02 -3.29
C LEU A 873 -21.06 -23.85 -2.56
N ARG A 874 -21.80 -24.12 -1.50
CA ARG A 874 -22.34 -23.05 -0.63
C ARG A 874 -21.17 -22.29 -0.01
N GLY A 875 -21.20 -20.95 -0.11
CA GLY A 875 -20.11 -20.09 0.37
C GLY A 875 -18.80 -20.15 -0.45
N ALA A 876 -18.78 -20.89 -1.56
CA ALA A 876 -17.63 -20.94 -2.45
C ALA A 876 -17.66 -19.77 -3.47
N ARG A 877 -16.49 -19.21 -3.75
CA ARG A 877 -16.26 -18.22 -4.80
C ARG A 877 -15.01 -18.60 -5.59
N VAL A 878 -15.08 -18.42 -6.90
CA VAL A 878 -13.94 -18.50 -7.82
C VAL A 878 -13.78 -17.14 -8.45
N SER A 879 -12.55 -16.65 -8.56
CA SER A 879 -12.23 -15.45 -9.33
C SER A 879 -11.00 -15.67 -10.20
N LEU A 880 -11.02 -15.07 -11.37
CA LEU A 880 -9.91 -14.96 -12.30
C LEU A 880 -9.53 -13.48 -12.40
N SER A 881 -8.30 -13.14 -12.08
CA SER A 881 -7.75 -11.80 -12.27
C SER A 881 -6.71 -11.81 -13.37
N ILE A 882 -6.76 -10.82 -14.24
CA ILE A 882 -5.79 -10.56 -15.29
C ILE A 882 -5.35 -9.11 -15.12
N ASP A 883 -4.17 -8.94 -14.61
CA ASP A 883 -3.57 -7.62 -14.42
C ASP A 883 -2.85 -7.23 -15.71
N ASN A 884 -2.96 -5.96 -16.12
CA ASN A 884 -2.40 -5.43 -17.36
C ASN A 884 -2.78 -6.29 -18.59
N ILE A 885 -4.07 -6.41 -18.87
CA ILE A 885 -4.60 -7.35 -19.88
C ILE A 885 -4.01 -7.18 -21.28
N PHE A 886 -3.55 -5.96 -21.61
CA PHE A 886 -2.94 -5.64 -22.91
C PHE A 886 -1.41 -5.79 -22.92
N ASN A 887 -0.81 -6.19 -21.79
CA ASN A 887 0.64 -6.31 -21.60
C ASN A 887 1.39 -5.01 -21.96
N GLN A 888 0.80 -3.86 -21.65
CA GLN A 888 1.38 -2.55 -21.93
C GLN A 888 2.50 -2.26 -20.91
N ARG A 889 3.59 -1.73 -21.41
CA ARG A 889 4.72 -1.31 -20.60
C ARG A 889 5.14 0.09 -21.00
N GLN A 890 5.75 0.83 -20.08
CA GLN A 890 6.31 2.15 -20.35
C GLN A 890 7.36 2.05 -21.45
N SER A 891 7.18 2.81 -22.52
CA SER A 891 8.21 3.01 -23.54
C SER A 891 9.06 4.23 -23.22
N VAL A 892 10.37 4.10 -23.37
CA VAL A 892 11.32 5.19 -23.19
C VAL A 892 12.28 5.18 -24.36
N ILE A 893 12.44 6.33 -24.98
CA ILE A 893 13.37 6.53 -26.10
C ILE A 893 14.26 7.74 -25.84
N ASP A 894 15.48 7.65 -26.29
CA ASP A 894 16.40 8.78 -26.37
C ASP A 894 16.17 9.58 -27.65
N GLU A 895 17.02 10.58 -27.92
CA GLU A 895 16.91 11.42 -29.10
C GLU A 895 17.20 10.71 -30.41
N THR A 896 17.97 9.61 -30.37
CA THR A 896 18.22 8.78 -31.56
C THR A 896 17.03 7.86 -31.88
N GLY A 897 16.02 7.80 -30.99
CA GLY A 897 14.90 6.87 -31.06
C GLY A 897 15.23 5.49 -30.48
N ALA A 898 16.39 5.30 -29.89
CA ALA A 898 16.78 4.06 -29.24
C ALA A 898 16.26 4.01 -27.78
N THR A 899 16.02 2.82 -27.28
CA THR A 899 15.70 2.61 -25.86
C THR A 899 16.97 2.32 -25.08
N PRO A 900 17.38 3.18 -24.13
CA PRO A 900 18.53 2.88 -23.27
C PRO A 900 18.31 1.61 -22.46
N VAL A 901 19.37 0.86 -22.19
CA VAL A 901 19.28 -0.47 -21.56
C VAL A 901 18.55 -0.39 -20.20
N ARG A 902 18.84 0.62 -19.36
CA ARG A 902 18.16 0.81 -18.07
C ARG A 902 16.65 0.98 -18.21
N TYR A 903 16.21 1.55 -19.33
CA TYR A 903 14.81 1.89 -19.60
C TYR A 903 14.11 0.89 -20.51
N GLN A 904 14.72 -0.27 -20.77
CA GLN A 904 14.00 -1.36 -21.43
C GLN A 904 12.72 -1.67 -20.63
N PRO A 905 11.60 -1.93 -21.30
CA PRO A 905 10.28 -2.04 -20.65
C PRO A 905 10.23 -3.04 -19.50
N ALA A 906 11.03 -4.10 -19.57
CA ALA A 906 11.09 -5.12 -18.52
C ALA A 906 11.85 -4.69 -17.26
N TYR A 907 12.69 -3.65 -17.30
CA TYR A 907 13.26 -3.04 -16.09
C TYR A 907 12.27 -2.12 -15.38
N LEU A 908 11.33 -1.52 -16.11
CA LEU A 908 10.31 -0.62 -15.56
C LEU A 908 9.10 -1.42 -15.04
N ASP A 909 8.65 -2.41 -15.80
CA ASP A 909 7.63 -3.37 -15.40
C ASP A 909 8.08 -4.80 -15.69
N PRO A 910 8.72 -5.50 -14.72
CA PRO A 910 9.19 -6.88 -14.90
C PRO A 910 8.06 -7.89 -15.08
N LEU A 911 6.88 -7.61 -14.55
CA LEU A 911 5.77 -8.57 -14.53
C LEU A 911 4.96 -8.52 -15.82
N GLY A 912 4.65 -7.34 -16.36
CA GLY A 912 3.74 -7.19 -17.47
C GLY A 912 2.38 -7.78 -17.16
N ARG A 913 1.78 -8.50 -18.12
CA ARG A 913 0.49 -9.17 -17.89
C ARG A 913 0.63 -10.37 -16.96
N ALA A 914 -0.12 -10.35 -15.85
CA ALA A 914 -0.20 -11.43 -14.89
C ALA A 914 -1.61 -12.02 -14.85
N ILE A 915 -1.70 -13.33 -14.65
CA ILE A 915 -2.97 -14.06 -14.51
C ILE A 915 -2.96 -14.78 -13.18
N SER A 916 -4.04 -14.65 -12.42
CA SER A 916 -4.22 -15.39 -11.17
C SER A 916 -5.63 -15.95 -11.04
N ILE A 917 -5.73 -17.14 -10.46
CA ILE A 917 -6.98 -17.77 -10.07
C ILE A 917 -7.05 -17.85 -8.56
N ASN A 918 -8.20 -17.53 -8.02
CA ASN A 918 -8.46 -17.58 -6.60
C ASN A 918 -9.71 -18.42 -6.32
N PHE A 919 -9.57 -19.38 -5.44
CA PHE A 919 -10.67 -20.17 -4.89
C PHE A 919 -10.80 -19.87 -3.40
N ARG A 920 -11.96 -19.35 -3.00
CA ARG A 920 -12.27 -19.06 -1.61
C ARG A 920 -13.50 -19.82 -1.17
N LYS A 921 -13.44 -20.42 0.01
CA LYS A 921 -14.51 -21.15 0.65
C LYS A 921 -14.82 -20.60 2.02
N LEU A 922 -16.09 -20.35 2.27
CA LEU A 922 -16.64 -19.92 3.56
C LEU A 922 -17.55 -21.05 4.07
N PHE A 923 -17.21 -21.59 5.26
CA PHE A 923 -17.88 -22.70 5.92
C PHE A 923 -18.89 -22.26 6.95
#